data_b0031baf54dba20b9138a1a35ada8de7
#
_entry.id   b0031baf54dba20b9138a1a35ada8de7
#
_cell.length_a   1.000
_cell.length_b   1.000
_cell.length_c   1.000
_cell.angle_alpha   90.00
_cell.angle_beta   90.00
_cell.angle_gamma   90.00
#
_symmetry.space_group_name_H-M   'P 1'
#
loop_
_entity.id
_entity.type
_entity.pdbx_description
1 polymer ?
#
loop_
_entity_poly.entity_id
_entity_poly.type
_entity_poly.pdbx_seq_one_letter_code
_entity_poly.pdbx_strand_id
1 'polypeptide(L)'
;MARKIAAWFVIAVPVLLIAPGIAGRARAQKAPLPPDSAYVTADKRGHLICNGQRIRFWGAIGNLPPAQKTIKNDPYYVQRETIRRMKKVGFNMARDWNIQYDAAQKGDLSPTDAHDFFLAECGRQDVRIWVPSLLGGSIASDEVDKSAKIVSDPASEAQWSAATKSLCKVEWWSHDKKALSLLVNAVVWDSRLEALALAKAREKAFHVNLHNGLRLADDPTIAVWELTNEQWWMSNMMNGGWLNLPPYFRKTLISRWNGYLKKKYGTDAGLTQAWGFVFPGENLAKATVLFAPMANARRAADLNDANPTAAAVFKSIASPIGREQCVAARSSDVIAFLLDLLVSHKKRCAAELKTWGKSCRLSPTVFDTGIGESIQAQYMLTQGDAVAHDSYMEGMQTEKFPRTHKRWPFYSGLDNPPQLSNDVPWLEHNRPVDKPFFVYETQFGGPTKYRAEWPLRIAAAGAIQDWDAVCWHYWSFDGYDLTKENPYTGGGIAFPGDGAYQYHYTFDEVEQAAMRGASAILRFSLAAPAPKPTLFSWGLPALLDPRSMDYAGGYDSGKGLMDMMATAYTSGERIVIDPAQKEFLKTSGPVTRWNGFEKSSPLRASPDVEFDYQRGHVLFDAPGLASYTGFLGQYGAEAVAFRNGIELRDVTHRDPPGAPFPGGAERYTSFTLASEDGRPLGECRQAVIALVSAAFNTGTKVETQADGSLKWNWGAAPVLVTRVGATIHAKQIAGMRYRMIDFNERVLVEGTVGPDGMLRVPADKPVWVTELMR
;
A
#
# COMPACT_ATOMS: atom_id res chain seq x y z
N MET A 1 -23.46 24.52 -28.67
CA MET A 1 -23.95 23.80 -29.85
C MET A 1 -23.77 22.32 -29.62
N ALA A 2 -24.88 21.62 -29.50
CA ALA A 2 -24.95 20.24 -29.10
C ALA A 2 -24.95 19.29 -30.31
N ARG A 3 -24.51 18.07 -30.07
CA ARG A 3 -24.80 16.81 -30.81
C ARG A 3 -24.02 16.50 -32.07
N LYS A 4 -23.16 15.45 -31.96
CA LYS A 4 -23.40 14.16 -32.63
C LYS A 4 -22.33 13.15 -32.14
N ILE A 5 -22.74 12.26 -31.27
CA ILE A 5 -22.00 11.05 -30.89
C ILE A 5 -22.48 9.97 -31.86
N ALA A 6 -21.56 9.45 -32.67
CA ALA A 6 -21.79 8.30 -33.53
C ALA A 6 -21.62 7.03 -32.69
N ALA A 7 -22.69 6.28 -32.56
CA ALA A 7 -22.72 4.96 -31.93
C ALA A 7 -21.99 3.94 -32.83
N TRP A 8 -20.97 3.29 -32.30
CA TRP A 8 -20.39 2.07 -32.88
C TRP A 8 -21.05 0.87 -32.23
N PHE A 9 -21.71 0.08 -33.04
CA PHE A 9 -22.26 -1.22 -32.65
C PHE A 9 -21.10 -2.18 -32.34
N VAL A 10 -20.99 -2.62 -31.10
CA VAL A 10 -20.17 -3.77 -30.72
C VAL A 10 -21.02 -5.02 -30.93
N ILE A 11 -20.68 -5.83 -31.91
CA ILE A 11 -21.23 -7.16 -32.11
C ILE A 11 -20.57 -8.06 -31.06
N ALA A 12 -21.31 -8.39 -30.03
CA ALA A 12 -20.92 -9.41 -29.07
C ALA A 12 -21.12 -10.80 -29.73
N VAL A 13 -20.02 -11.47 -30.05
CA VAL A 13 -20.04 -12.89 -30.46
C VAL A 13 -19.90 -13.71 -29.20
N PRO A 14 -20.85 -14.59 -28.85
CA PRO A 14 -20.70 -15.48 -27.71
C PRO A 14 -19.70 -16.61 -28.04
N VAL A 15 -18.56 -16.62 -27.38
CA VAL A 15 -17.61 -17.74 -27.44
C VAL A 15 -18.11 -18.82 -26.48
N LEU A 16 -18.71 -19.88 -27.02
CA LEU A 16 -18.99 -21.10 -26.31
C LEU A 16 -17.70 -21.95 -26.25
N LEU A 17 -16.99 -21.91 -25.13
CA LEU A 17 -15.94 -22.88 -24.82
C LEU A 17 -16.58 -24.09 -24.16
N ILE A 18 -16.65 -25.20 -24.88
CA ILE A 18 -17.03 -26.51 -24.34
C ILE A 18 -15.75 -27.14 -23.75
N ALA A 19 -15.67 -27.17 -22.42
CA ALA A 19 -14.68 -27.97 -21.72
C ALA A 19 -15.17 -29.42 -21.60
N PRO A 20 -14.32 -30.42 -21.82
CA PRO A 20 -14.73 -31.83 -21.63
C PRO A 20 -14.63 -32.24 -20.16
N GLY A 21 -15.74 -32.70 -19.65
CA GLY A 21 -15.86 -33.80 -18.71
C GLY A 21 -15.42 -33.59 -17.27
N ILE A 22 -16.30 -33.05 -16.43
CA ILE A 22 -16.38 -33.45 -15.02
C ILE A 22 -17.84 -33.86 -14.79
N ALA A 23 -18.09 -35.18 -14.88
CA ALA A 23 -19.36 -35.77 -14.49
C ALA A 23 -19.40 -35.90 -12.96
N GLY A 24 -20.48 -35.39 -12.38
CA GLY A 24 -20.97 -35.87 -11.09
C GLY A 24 -20.55 -35.06 -9.86
N ARG A 25 -20.88 -33.74 -9.79
CA ARG A 25 -21.13 -33.10 -8.49
C ARG A 25 -22.54 -32.54 -8.50
N ALA A 26 -23.29 -32.87 -7.45
CA ALA A 26 -24.63 -32.34 -7.21
C ALA A 26 -24.59 -30.82 -7.41
N ARG A 27 -25.56 -30.27 -8.15
CA ARG A 27 -25.76 -28.80 -8.25
C ARG A 27 -25.92 -28.26 -6.83
N ALA A 28 -24.87 -27.65 -6.29
CA ALA A 28 -25.00 -26.87 -5.09
C ALA A 28 -26.09 -25.83 -5.35
N GLN A 29 -27.12 -25.86 -4.53
CA GLN A 29 -28.22 -24.91 -4.59
C GLN A 29 -27.58 -23.53 -4.41
N LYS A 30 -27.72 -22.65 -5.41
CA LYS A 30 -27.07 -21.34 -5.40
C LYS A 30 -27.53 -20.58 -4.17
N ALA A 31 -26.62 -20.30 -3.23
CA ALA A 31 -26.94 -19.54 -2.04
C ALA A 31 -27.56 -18.19 -2.44
N PRO A 32 -28.61 -17.71 -1.75
CA PRO A 32 -29.16 -16.39 -2.03
C PRO A 32 -28.11 -15.32 -1.80
N LEU A 33 -28.01 -14.36 -2.74
CA LEU A 33 -27.05 -13.27 -2.61
C LEU A 33 -27.42 -12.37 -1.43
N PRO A 34 -26.45 -11.98 -0.59
CA PRO A 34 -26.65 -11.03 0.50
C PRO A 34 -27.23 -9.69 0.00
N PRO A 35 -27.89 -8.90 0.87
CA PRO A 35 -28.38 -7.57 0.53
C PRO A 35 -27.23 -6.64 0.16
N ASP A 36 -27.50 -5.57 -0.62
CA ASP A 36 -26.46 -4.63 -1.07
C ASP A 36 -25.74 -3.96 0.10
N SER A 37 -26.42 -3.74 1.22
CA SER A 37 -25.83 -3.13 2.42
C SER A 37 -24.71 -3.97 3.07
N ALA A 38 -24.67 -5.28 2.81
CA ALA A 38 -23.63 -6.16 3.34
C ALA A 38 -22.26 -5.98 2.64
N TYR A 39 -22.26 -5.34 1.47
CA TYR A 39 -21.05 -5.07 0.71
C TYR A 39 -20.41 -3.76 1.16
N VAL A 40 -19.08 -3.70 1.06
CA VAL A 40 -18.36 -2.45 1.25
C VAL A 40 -18.51 -1.60 0.00
N THR A 41 -18.91 -0.35 0.17
CA THR A 41 -19.11 0.62 -0.92
C THR A 41 -18.38 1.92 -0.60
N ALA A 42 -18.11 2.74 -1.61
CA ALA A 42 -17.59 4.10 -1.40
C ALA A 42 -18.75 5.11 -1.48
N ASP A 43 -18.79 6.06 -0.52
CA ASP A 43 -19.73 7.17 -0.57
C ASP A 43 -19.17 8.37 -1.35
N LYS A 44 -20.00 9.39 -1.59
CA LYS A 44 -19.62 10.62 -2.31
C LYS A 44 -18.62 11.50 -1.57
N ARG A 45 -18.37 11.25 -0.29
CA ARG A 45 -17.41 11.98 0.54
C ARG A 45 -16.05 11.30 0.57
N GLY A 46 -15.90 10.19 -0.16
CA GLY A 46 -14.67 9.40 -0.19
C GLY A 46 -14.48 8.54 1.05
N HIS A 47 -15.56 7.96 1.59
CA HIS A 47 -15.51 7.05 2.73
C HIS A 47 -16.04 5.67 2.39
N LEU A 48 -15.53 4.66 3.05
CA LEU A 48 -16.05 3.30 2.96
C LEU A 48 -17.26 3.13 3.87
N ILE A 49 -18.32 2.53 3.32
CA ILE A 49 -19.59 2.29 3.99
C ILE A 49 -19.93 0.80 3.92
N CYS A 50 -20.36 0.22 5.02
CA CYS A 50 -20.92 -1.13 5.10
C CYS A 50 -22.09 -1.12 6.10
N ASN A 51 -23.21 -1.76 5.76
CA ASN A 51 -24.43 -1.75 6.57
C ASN A 51 -24.90 -0.34 6.99
N GLY A 52 -24.71 0.64 6.11
CA GLY A 52 -25.09 2.03 6.34
C GLY A 52 -24.18 2.79 7.30
N GLN A 53 -23.10 2.18 7.78
CA GLN A 53 -22.14 2.79 8.67
C GLN A 53 -20.77 2.94 8.01
N ARG A 54 -20.03 3.97 8.40
CA ARG A 54 -18.64 4.10 7.98
C ARG A 54 -17.81 2.94 8.55
N ILE A 55 -16.98 2.35 7.72
CA ILE A 55 -16.03 1.30 8.09
C ILE A 55 -14.61 1.74 7.72
N ARG A 56 -13.65 1.39 8.58
CA ARG A 56 -12.22 1.56 8.33
C ARG A 56 -11.49 0.26 8.57
N PHE A 57 -10.40 0.07 7.84
CA PHE A 57 -9.63 -1.15 7.87
C PHE A 57 -8.21 -0.95 8.41
N TRP A 58 -7.83 -1.88 9.28
CA TRP A 58 -6.46 -2.12 9.68
C TRP A 58 -6.14 -3.54 9.26
N GLY A 59 -5.30 -3.69 8.23
CA GLY A 59 -5.13 -4.94 7.52
C GLY A 59 -3.75 -5.54 7.70
N ALA A 60 -3.67 -6.85 7.51
CA ALA A 60 -2.43 -7.60 7.40
C ALA A 60 -2.20 -8.02 5.94
N ILE A 61 -0.95 -7.94 5.50
CA ILE A 61 -0.46 -8.52 4.26
C ILE A 61 0.53 -9.60 4.63
N GLY A 62 0.57 -10.68 3.89
CA GLY A 62 1.57 -11.70 4.05
C GLY A 62 1.11 -13.09 3.69
N ASN A 63 1.96 -14.06 4.00
CA ASN A 63 1.64 -15.45 3.79
C ASN A 63 0.61 -15.89 4.82
N LEU A 64 -0.62 -15.99 4.37
CA LEU A 64 -1.65 -16.73 5.09
C LEU A 64 -1.33 -18.23 4.95
N PRO A 65 -1.54 -19.03 6.00
CA PRO A 65 -0.97 -20.35 6.06
C PRO A 65 -1.54 -21.26 5.00
N PRO A 66 -0.72 -21.94 4.21
CA PRO A 66 -1.19 -23.10 3.50
C PRO A 66 -1.55 -24.15 4.57
N ALA A 67 -2.75 -24.65 4.57
CA ALA A 67 -3.13 -25.76 5.44
C ALA A 67 -2.36 -26.99 5.00
N GLN A 68 -1.40 -27.35 5.78
CA GLN A 68 -0.56 -28.49 5.43
C GLN A 68 -0.77 -29.69 6.36
N LYS A 69 -1.29 -29.47 7.57
CA LYS A 69 -1.45 -30.52 8.57
C LYS A 69 -2.68 -30.30 9.44
N THR A 70 -3.34 -31.39 9.76
CA THR A 70 -4.36 -31.42 10.80
C THR A 70 -3.69 -31.21 12.17
N ILE A 71 -4.13 -30.19 12.89
CA ILE A 71 -3.66 -29.87 14.26
C ILE A 71 -4.84 -30.02 15.20
N LYS A 72 -4.61 -30.66 16.37
CA LYS A 72 -5.65 -30.89 17.40
C LYS A 72 -6.91 -31.56 16.85
N ASN A 73 -6.77 -32.50 15.92
CA ASN A 73 -7.86 -33.19 15.21
C ASN A 73 -8.81 -32.26 14.42
N ASP A 74 -8.34 -31.08 14.07
CA ASP A 74 -9.07 -30.10 13.32
C ASP A 74 -8.29 -29.74 12.02
N PRO A 75 -8.79 -30.08 10.82
CA PRO A 75 -8.10 -29.81 9.56
C PRO A 75 -8.04 -28.30 9.25
N TYR A 76 -8.93 -27.48 9.82
CA TYR A 76 -8.98 -26.03 9.62
C TYR A 76 -8.45 -25.22 10.82
N TYR A 77 -7.78 -25.87 11.77
CA TYR A 77 -7.26 -25.21 12.97
C TYR A 77 -6.38 -24.00 12.64
N VAL A 78 -5.51 -24.17 11.63
CA VAL A 78 -4.57 -23.11 11.22
C VAL A 78 -5.30 -21.87 10.72
N GLN A 79 -6.33 -22.04 9.87
CA GLN A 79 -7.12 -20.92 9.33
C GLN A 79 -7.90 -20.18 10.44
N ARG A 80 -8.53 -20.94 11.34
CA ARG A 80 -9.24 -20.33 12.49
C ARG A 80 -8.29 -19.57 13.39
N GLU A 81 -7.15 -20.16 13.70
CA GLU A 81 -6.15 -19.54 14.57
C GLU A 81 -5.52 -18.29 13.92
N THR A 82 -5.29 -18.32 12.60
CA THR A 82 -4.87 -17.14 11.85
C THR A 82 -5.84 -15.98 12.03
N ILE A 83 -7.12 -16.19 11.77
CA ILE A 83 -8.14 -15.16 11.88
C ILE A 83 -8.27 -14.68 13.33
N ARG A 84 -8.26 -15.60 14.29
CA ARG A 84 -8.30 -15.28 15.72
C ARG A 84 -7.13 -14.38 16.12
N ARG A 85 -5.90 -14.75 15.68
CA ARG A 85 -4.69 -13.96 15.98
C ARG A 85 -4.70 -12.61 15.27
N MET A 86 -5.13 -12.56 14.02
CA MET A 86 -5.34 -11.30 13.29
C MET A 86 -6.22 -10.33 14.08
N LYS A 87 -7.38 -10.80 14.54
CA LYS A 87 -8.29 -9.98 15.35
C LYS A 87 -7.67 -9.57 16.69
N LYS A 88 -6.85 -10.44 17.30
CA LYS A 88 -6.15 -10.15 18.56
C LYS A 88 -5.13 -9.03 18.43
N VAL A 89 -4.45 -8.94 17.29
CA VAL A 89 -3.53 -7.83 16.94
C VAL A 89 -4.29 -6.57 16.49
N GLY A 90 -5.58 -6.69 16.22
CA GLY A 90 -6.44 -5.58 15.82
C GLY A 90 -6.81 -5.54 14.34
N PHE A 91 -6.40 -6.54 13.55
CA PHE A 91 -6.71 -6.58 12.11
C PHE A 91 -8.18 -6.96 11.86
N ASN A 92 -8.80 -6.26 10.91
CA ASN A 92 -10.12 -6.56 10.37
C ASN A 92 -10.13 -6.68 8.85
N MET A 93 -8.96 -6.77 8.22
CA MET A 93 -8.77 -6.98 6.79
C MET A 93 -7.53 -7.85 6.54
N ALA A 94 -7.59 -8.66 5.48
CA ALA A 94 -6.42 -9.29 4.89
C ALA A 94 -6.30 -8.85 3.42
N ARG A 95 -5.15 -8.33 3.02
CA ARG A 95 -4.78 -8.18 1.62
C ARG A 95 -4.14 -9.48 1.18
N ASP A 96 -4.92 -10.30 0.47
CA ASP A 96 -4.67 -11.73 0.32
C ASP A 96 -4.03 -12.07 -1.02
N TRP A 97 -2.71 -12.27 -1.01
CA TRP A 97 -1.92 -12.70 -2.16
C TRP A 97 -2.04 -14.19 -2.50
N ASN A 98 -2.64 -14.99 -1.61
CA ASN A 98 -2.66 -16.46 -1.74
C ASN A 98 -3.88 -17.00 -2.47
N ILE A 99 -4.63 -16.17 -3.19
CA ILE A 99 -5.74 -16.63 -4.03
C ILE A 99 -5.20 -17.40 -5.24
N GLN A 100 -4.74 -18.62 -4.99
CA GLN A 100 -4.22 -19.55 -5.98
C GLN A 100 -5.00 -20.87 -5.91
N TYR A 101 -5.89 -21.09 -6.88
CA TYR A 101 -6.73 -22.29 -6.91
C TYR A 101 -6.08 -23.51 -7.59
N ASP A 102 -4.92 -23.33 -8.22
CA ASP A 102 -4.25 -24.36 -9.03
C ASP A 102 -2.99 -24.95 -8.36
N ALA A 103 -2.71 -24.60 -7.12
CA ALA A 103 -1.50 -25.08 -6.44
C ALA A 103 -1.63 -26.58 -6.08
N ALA A 104 -0.51 -27.31 -6.19
CA ALA A 104 -0.46 -28.73 -5.83
C ALA A 104 -0.69 -28.96 -4.34
N GLN A 105 -1.46 -29.99 -3.99
CA GLN A 105 -1.70 -30.37 -2.59
C GLN A 105 -0.39 -30.82 -1.92
N LYS A 106 -0.09 -30.19 -0.77
CA LYS A 106 1.11 -30.50 0.03
C LYS A 106 0.80 -30.99 1.45
N GLY A 107 -0.47 -31.28 1.77
CA GLY A 107 -0.92 -31.65 3.11
C GLY A 107 -2.28 -32.36 3.09
N ASP A 108 -2.97 -32.33 4.24
CA ASP A 108 -4.25 -33.02 4.43
C ASP A 108 -5.40 -32.34 3.67
N LEU A 109 -5.31 -31.03 3.41
CA LEU A 109 -6.26 -30.26 2.62
C LEU A 109 -5.63 -29.81 1.31
N SER A 110 -6.45 -29.69 0.27
CA SER A 110 -6.03 -28.98 -0.93
C SER A 110 -5.87 -27.48 -0.61
N PRO A 111 -4.94 -26.78 -1.29
CA PRO A 111 -4.81 -25.32 -1.12
C PRO A 111 -6.11 -24.57 -1.37
N THR A 112 -6.90 -25.01 -2.35
CA THR A 112 -8.23 -24.46 -2.64
C THR A 112 -9.20 -24.62 -1.48
N ASP A 113 -9.30 -25.80 -0.89
CA ASP A 113 -10.22 -26.06 0.23
C ASP A 113 -9.81 -25.23 1.47
N ALA A 114 -8.53 -25.22 1.80
CA ALA A 114 -7.98 -24.42 2.90
C ALA A 114 -8.26 -22.93 2.73
N HIS A 115 -8.05 -22.41 1.53
CA HIS A 115 -8.29 -21.02 1.20
C HIS A 115 -9.79 -20.67 1.19
N ASP A 116 -10.63 -21.52 0.63
CA ASP A 116 -12.08 -21.35 0.64
C ASP A 116 -12.64 -21.33 2.06
N PHE A 117 -12.14 -22.22 2.95
CA PHE A 117 -12.48 -22.17 4.36
C PHE A 117 -12.05 -20.85 5.01
N PHE A 118 -10.81 -20.41 4.75
CA PHE A 118 -10.29 -19.13 5.29
C PHE A 118 -11.19 -17.95 4.88
N LEU A 119 -11.54 -17.83 3.60
CA LEU A 119 -12.41 -16.76 3.11
C LEU A 119 -13.80 -16.79 3.76
N ALA A 120 -14.42 -17.99 3.83
CA ALA A 120 -15.73 -18.15 4.44
C ALA A 120 -15.71 -17.81 5.94
N GLU A 121 -14.65 -18.20 6.64
CA GLU A 121 -14.48 -17.89 8.06
C GLU A 121 -14.18 -16.40 8.29
N CYS A 122 -13.40 -15.74 7.43
CA CYS A 122 -13.23 -14.29 7.44
C CYS A 122 -14.59 -13.58 7.38
N GLY A 123 -15.46 -13.98 6.47
CA GLY A 123 -16.83 -13.43 6.36
C GLY A 123 -17.65 -13.63 7.65
N ARG A 124 -17.58 -14.81 8.28
CA ARG A 124 -18.27 -15.08 9.55
C ARG A 124 -17.73 -14.25 10.73
N GLN A 125 -16.47 -13.86 10.66
CA GLN A 125 -15.77 -13.14 11.73
C GLN A 125 -15.60 -11.64 11.48
N ASP A 126 -16.26 -11.07 10.45
CA ASP A 126 -16.14 -9.66 10.04
C ASP A 126 -14.70 -9.23 9.71
N VAL A 127 -13.90 -10.13 9.17
CA VAL A 127 -12.63 -9.82 8.53
C VAL A 127 -12.86 -9.72 7.04
N ARG A 128 -12.50 -8.60 6.44
CA ARG A 128 -12.71 -8.35 5.01
C ARG A 128 -11.47 -8.70 4.21
N ILE A 129 -11.66 -8.93 2.93
CA ILE A 129 -10.59 -9.32 2.00
C ILE A 129 -10.40 -8.22 0.96
N TRP A 130 -9.14 -7.88 0.74
CA TRP A 130 -8.67 -7.11 -0.40
C TRP A 130 -8.03 -8.07 -1.38
N VAL A 131 -8.56 -8.15 -2.61
CA VAL A 131 -8.02 -8.98 -3.68
C VAL A 131 -6.97 -8.18 -4.45
N PRO A 132 -5.67 -8.46 -4.27
CA PRO A 132 -4.62 -7.73 -4.94
C PRO A 132 -4.39 -8.24 -6.36
N SER A 133 -3.86 -7.37 -7.23
CA SER A 133 -3.30 -7.69 -8.55
C SER A 133 -4.15 -8.68 -9.38
N LEU A 134 -5.42 -8.38 -9.52
CA LEU A 134 -6.38 -9.29 -10.18
C LEU A 134 -5.96 -9.65 -11.62
N LEU A 135 -5.37 -8.68 -12.36
CA LEU A 135 -4.87 -8.86 -13.72
C LEU A 135 -3.46 -9.46 -13.78
N GLY A 136 -2.84 -9.70 -12.62
CA GLY A 136 -1.45 -10.17 -12.49
C GLY A 136 -1.23 -11.66 -12.76
N GLY A 137 -2.15 -12.33 -13.41
CA GLY A 137 -2.01 -13.75 -13.76
C GLY A 137 -0.84 -14.03 -14.69
N SER A 138 -0.55 -15.31 -14.89
CA SER A 138 0.40 -15.78 -15.91
C SER A 138 -0.27 -16.73 -16.89
N ILE A 139 0.26 -16.80 -18.11
CA ILE A 139 -0.21 -17.67 -19.17
C ILE A 139 0.92 -18.59 -19.59
N ALA A 140 0.67 -19.90 -19.66
CA ALA A 140 1.61 -20.85 -20.25
C ALA A 140 1.77 -20.59 -21.76
N SER A 141 2.96 -20.88 -22.30
CA SER A 141 3.24 -20.55 -23.70
C SER A 141 2.34 -21.28 -24.71
N ASP A 142 1.81 -22.45 -24.37
CA ASP A 142 0.84 -23.19 -25.20
C ASP A 142 -0.58 -22.57 -25.18
N GLU A 143 -0.95 -21.87 -24.11
CA GLU A 143 -2.18 -21.10 -24.05
C GLU A 143 -2.14 -19.89 -24.97
N VAL A 144 -0.94 -19.29 -25.18
CA VAL A 144 -0.75 -18.20 -26.12
C VAL A 144 -1.12 -18.63 -27.53
N ASP A 145 -0.70 -19.83 -27.94
CA ASP A 145 -1.02 -20.36 -29.28
C ASP A 145 -2.52 -20.62 -29.46
N LYS A 146 -3.20 -21.10 -28.42
CA LYS A 146 -4.65 -21.30 -28.44
C LYS A 146 -5.40 -19.97 -28.59
N SER A 147 -4.87 -18.93 -27.99
CA SER A 147 -5.44 -17.58 -27.99
C SER A 147 -5.22 -16.84 -29.33
N ALA A 148 -4.13 -17.16 -30.06
CA ALA A 148 -3.85 -16.60 -31.36
C ALA A 148 -4.90 -16.92 -32.42
N LYS A 149 -5.63 -18.03 -32.28
CA LYS A 149 -6.66 -18.51 -33.23
C LYS A 149 -7.92 -17.61 -33.34
N ILE A 150 -7.95 -16.50 -32.62
CA ILE A 150 -9.11 -15.58 -32.61
C ILE A 150 -9.06 -14.55 -33.75
N VAL A 151 -7.95 -14.48 -34.49
CA VAL A 151 -7.72 -13.49 -35.54
C VAL A 151 -7.98 -14.07 -36.92
N SER A 152 -8.55 -13.29 -37.82
CA SER A 152 -8.91 -13.70 -39.17
C SER A 152 -7.73 -13.77 -40.17
N ASP A 153 -6.56 -13.24 -39.79
CA ASP A 153 -5.34 -13.22 -40.64
C ASP A 153 -4.25 -14.13 -40.02
N PRO A 154 -3.97 -15.32 -40.64
CA PRO A 154 -2.97 -16.27 -40.10
C PRO A 154 -1.56 -15.71 -40.00
N ALA A 155 -1.15 -14.79 -40.86
CA ALA A 155 0.19 -14.18 -40.84
C ALA A 155 0.31 -13.24 -39.61
N SER A 156 -0.73 -12.46 -39.36
CA SER A 156 -0.82 -11.59 -38.19
C SER A 156 -0.87 -12.39 -36.88
N GLU A 157 -1.56 -13.53 -36.86
CA GLU A 157 -1.60 -14.45 -35.73
C GLU A 157 -0.23 -15.01 -35.38
N ALA A 158 0.49 -15.50 -36.39
CA ALA A 158 1.85 -16.06 -36.20
C ALA A 158 2.84 -14.99 -35.68
N GLN A 159 2.77 -13.77 -36.20
CA GLN A 159 3.62 -12.66 -35.75
C GLN A 159 3.30 -12.26 -34.30
N TRP A 160 2.02 -12.15 -33.96
CA TRP A 160 1.59 -11.84 -32.60
C TRP A 160 2.00 -12.93 -31.61
N SER A 161 1.78 -14.19 -31.94
CA SER A 161 2.15 -15.33 -31.10
C SER A 161 3.65 -15.37 -30.85
N ALA A 162 4.48 -15.22 -31.89
CA ALA A 162 5.92 -15.18 -31.76
C ALA A 162 6.41 -14.00 -30.89
N ALA A 163 5.82 -12.82 -31.09
CA ALA A 163 6.13 -11.62 -30.30
C ALA A 163 5.72 -11.79 -28.84
N THR A 164 4.54 -12.37 -28.57
CA THR A 164 4.04 -12.63 -27.22
C THR A 164 4.92 -13.63 -26.46
N LYS A 165 5.31 -14.73 -27.12
CA LYS A 165 6.25 -15.68 -26.53
C LYS A 165 7.62 -15.06 -26.23
N SER A 166 8.06 -14.07 -27.01
CA SER A 166 9.32 -13.38 -26.75
C SER A 166 9.24 -12.44 -25.55
N LEU A 167 8.06 -11.93 -25.17
CA LEU A 167 7.87 -11.15 -23.94
C LEU A 167 8.22 -11.93 -22.68
N CYS A 168 8.04 -13.23 -22.66
CA CYS A 168 8.42 -14.09 -21.53
C CYS A 168 9.92 -13.96 -21.15
N LYS A 169 10.75 -13.46 -22.07
CA LYS A 169 12.22 -13.37 -21.88
C LYS A 169 12.68 -11.97 -21.46
N VAL A 170 11.82 -10.97 -21.56
CA VAL A 170 12.22 -9.54 -21.50
C VAL A 170 11.81 -8.88 -20.20
N GLU A 171 10.79 -9.40 -19.52
CA GLU A 171 10.22 -8.71 -18.36
C GLU A 171 10.71 -9.32 -17.04
N TRP A 172 11.18 -8.48 -16.14
CA TRP A 172 11.80 -8.87 -14.87
C TRP A 172 10.84 -9.55 -13.86
N TRP A 173 9.53 -9.35 -14.00
CA TRP A 173 8.51 -10.03 -13.20
C TRP A 173 8.27 -11.49 -13.59
N SER A 174 8.79 -11.94 -14.72
CA SER A 174 8.67 -13.34 -15.16
C SER A 174 9.74 -14.20 -14.50
N HIS A 175 9.47 -14.70 -13.31
CA HIS A 175 10.34 -15.67 -12.64
C HIS A 175 10.36 -17.04 -13.36
N ASP A 176 9.37 -17.34 -14.19
CA ASP A 176 9.30 -18.54 -14.98
C ASP A 176 9.41 -18.22 -16.49
N LYS A 177 10.55 -18.61 -17.08
CA LYS A 177 10.81 -18.44 -18.51
C LYS A 177 9.82 -19.20 -19.42
N LYS A 178 8.96 -20.05 -18.84
CA LYS A 178 7.95 -20.85 -19.54
C LYS A 178 6.55 -20.24 -19.51
N ALA A 179 6.33 -19.23 -18.67
CA ALA A 179 5.06 -18.54 -18.54
C ALA A 179 5.21 -17.05 -18.83
N LEU A 180 4.20 -16.46 -19.47
CA LEU A 180 4.09 -15.03 -19.70
C LEU A 180 3.33 -14.39 -18.53
N SER A 181 3.95 -13.47 -17.84
CA SER A 181 3.22 -12.57 -16.94
C SER A 181 2.29 -11.66 -17.74
N LEU A 182 1.04 -11.55 -17.32
CA LEU A 182 0.05 -10.66 -17.93
C LEU A 182 0.21 -9.19 -17.51
N LEU A 183 1.21 -8.89 -16.67
CA LEU A 183 1.61 -7.53 -16.31
C LEU A 183 2.57 -6.89 -17.35
N VAL A 184 2.72 -7.50 -18.52
CA VAL A 184 3.60 -6.97 -19.58
C VAL A 184 3.12 -5.60 -20.08
N ASN A 185 4.06 -4.72 -20.44
CA ASN A 185 3.75 -3.37 -20.86
C ASN A 185 2.74 -3.31 -22.03
N ALA A 186 2.84 -4.26 -22.97
CA ALA A 186 2.00 -4.29 -24.17
C ALA A 186 0.50 -4.55 -23.88
N VAL A 187 0.14 -5.07 -22.69
CA VAL A 187 -1.26 -5.29 -22.31
C VAL A 187 -2.11 -4.02 -22.37
N VAL A 188 -1.47 -2.86 -22.16
CA VAL A 188 -2.17 -1.56 -22.13
C VAL A 188 -2.77 -1.17 -23.47
N TRP A 189 -2.17 -1.59 -24.59
CA TRP A 189 -2.66 -1.24 -25.93
C TRP A 189 -2.96 -2.44 -26.84
N ASP A 190 -2.56 -3.64 -26.47
CA ASP A 190 -2.87 -4.85 -27.23
C ASP A 190 -4.14 -5.50 -26.66
N SER A 191 -5.24 -5.43 -27.44
CA SER A 191 -6.55 -5.92 -27.02
C SER A 191 -6.60 -7.45 -26.77
N ARG A 192 -5.71 -8.23 -27.38
CA ARG A 192 -5.62 -9.68 -27.17
C ARG A 192 -4.97 -10.01 -25.84
N LEU A 193 -3.88 -9.32 -25.48
CA LEU A 193 -3.28 -9.43 -24.16
C LEU A 193 -4.23 -8.97 -23.07
N GLU A 194 -4.96 -7.86 -23.30
CA GLU A 194 -6.00 -7.38 -22.38
C GLU A 194 -7.09 -8.46 -22.17
N ALA A 195 -7.57 -9.06 -23.26
CA ALA A 195 -8.58 -10.11 -23.18
C ALA A 195 -8.10 -11.36 -22.43
N LEU A 196 -6.84 -11.75 -22.60
CA LEU A 196 -6.25 -12.87 -21.86
C LEU A 196 -6.13 -12.54 -20.37
N ALA A 197 -5.68 -11.34 -20.00
CA ALA A 197 -5.61 -10.91 -18.61
C ALA A 197 -6.99 -10.92 -17.95
N LEU A 198 -8.01 -10.41 -18.64
CA LEU A 198 -9.40 -10.43 -18.17
C LEU A 198 -9.95 -11.87 -18.07
N ALA A 199 -9.63 -12.77 -18.99
CA ALA A 199 -10.05 -14.16 -18.91
C ALA A 199 -9.48 -14.87 -17.68
N LYS A 200 -8.19 -14.70 -17.40
CA LYS A 200 -7.54 -15.24 -16.19
C LYS A 200 -8.09 -14.64 -14.90
N ALA A 201 -8.31 -13.34 -14.88
CA ALA A 201 -8.95 -12.66 -13.76
C ALA A 201 -10.38 -13.18 -13.50
N ARG A 202 -11.13 -13.43 -14.59
CA ARG A 202 -12.49 -13.96 -14.52
C ARG A 202 -12.57 -15.39 -13.98
N GLU A 203 -11.60 -16.26 -14.35
CA GLU A 203 -11.50 -17.62 -13.77
C GLU A 203 -11.43 -17.54 -12.25
N LYS A 204 -10.56 -16.67 -11.71
CA LYS A 204 -10.44 -16.43 -10.27
C LYS A 204 -11.73 -15.87 -9.67
N ALA A 205 -12.31 -14.85 -10.27
CA ALA A 205 -13.51 -14.20 -9.76
C ALA A 205 -14.76 -15.12 -9.77
N PHE A 206 -14.81 -16.09 -10.68
CA PHE A 206 -15.94 -17.03 -10.83
C PHE A 206 -15.77 -18.32 -10.06
N HIS A 207 -14.63 -18.50 -9.37
CA HIS A 207 -14.49 -19.62 -8.46
C HIS A 207 -15.60 -19.61 -7.40
N VAL A 208 -16.22 -20.76 -7.17
CA VAL A 208 -17.28 -20.94 -6.17
C VAL A 208 -16.66 -21.51 -4.92
N ASN A 209 -16.70 -20.75 -3.84
CA ASN A 209 -16.19 -21.15 -2.54
C ASN A 209 -16.93 -22.37 -2.00
N LEU A 210 -16.20 -23.42 -1.63
CA LEU A 210 -16.73 -24.70 -1.18
C LEU A 210 -17.49 -24.62 0.17
N HIS A 211 -17.21 -23.61 0.99
CA HIS A 211 -17.72 -23.47 2.36
C HIS A 211 -18.86 -22.47 2.52
N ASN A 212 -19.05 -21.54 1.59
CA ASN A 212 -20.20 -20.62 1.64
C ASN A 212 -21.06 -20.65 0.37
N GLY A 213 -20.63 -21.36 -0.69
CA GLY A 213 -21.38 -21.53 -1.94
C GLY A 213 -21.47 -20.28 -2.81
N LEU A 214 -20.75 -19.19 -2.49
CA LEU A 214 -20.72 -17.95 -3.26
C LEU A 214 -19.55 -17.97 -4.24
N ARG A 215 -19.74 -17.34 -5.41
CA ARG A 215 -18.60 -16.98 -6.25
C ARG A 215 -17.84 -15.84 -5.57
N LEU A 216 -16.51 -15.78 -5.76
CA LEU A 216 -15.71 -14.69 -5.24
C LEU A 216 -16.26 -13.32 -5.72
N ALA A 217 -16.68 -13.25 -7.00
CA ALA A 217 -17.32 -12.06 -7.59
C ALA A 217 -18.62 -11.61 -6.90
N ASP A 218 -19.26 -12.50 -6.13
CA ASP A 218 -20.53 -12.24 -5.44
C ASP A 218 -20.39 -12.20 -3.90
N ASP A 219 -19.18 -12.47 -3.37
CA ASP A 219 -18.96 -12.60 -1.93
C ASP A 219 -18.82 -11.23 -1.26
N PRO A 220 -19.66 -10.86 -0.27
CA PRO A 220 -19.57 -9.60 0.46
C PRO A 220 -18.33 -9.51 1.35
N THR A 221 -17.63 -10.62 1.60
CA THR A 221 -16.34 -10.63 2.32
C THR A 221 -15.29 -9.82 1.55
N ILE A 222 -15.39 -9.73 0.22
CA ILE A 222 -14.49 -8.94 -0.61
C ILE A 222 -14.83 -7.46 -0.48
N ALA A 223 -13.90 -6.69 0.10
CA ALA A 223 -14.06 -5.27 0.32
C ALA A 223 -13.40 -4.40 -0.75
N VAL A 224 -12.34 -4.88 -1.39
CA VAL A 224 -11.57 -4.13 -2.39
C VAL A 224 -11.13 -5.05 -3.53
N TRP A 225 -11.28 -4.58 -4.75
CA TRP A 225 -10.72 -5.18 -5.96
C TRP A 225 -9.58 -4.30 -6.46
N GLU A 226 -8.40 -4.88 -6.66
CA GLU A 226 -7.24 -4.19 -7.21
C GLU A 226 -6.90 -4.79 -8.56
N LEU A 227 -6.79 -3.96 -9.60
CA LEU A 227 -6.52 -4.46 -10.95
C LEU A 227 -5.07 -4.90 -11.09
N THR A 228 -4.14 -4.06 -10.68
CA THR A 228 -2.69 -4.34 -10.74
C THR A 228 -1.97 -3.77 -9.52
N ASN A 229 -0.80 -4.32 -9.23
CA ASN A 229 0.07 -3.87 -8.16
C ASN A 229 1.38 -3.33 -8.73
N GLU A 230 1.74 -2.10 -8.38
CA GLU A 230 3.06 -1.48 -8.60
C GLU A 230 3.57 -1.59 -10.05
N GLN A 231 2.74 -1.28 -11.02
CA GLN A 231 3.12 -1.51 -12.42
C GLN A 231 4.10 -0.50 -13.01
N TRP A 232 4.42 0.60 -12.37
CA TRP A 232 5.41 1.61 -12.83
C TRP A 232 5.38 1.91 -14.34
N TRP A 233 4.22 1.69 -14.98
CA TRP A 233 4.09 1.65 -16.44
C TRP A 233 4.47 2.96 -17.09
N MET A 234 3.98 4.10 -16.57
CA MET A 234 4.29 5.43 -17.13
C MET A 234 5.79 5.71 -17.04
N SER A 235 6.38 5.53 -15.86
CA SER A 235 7.82 5.69 -15.64
C SER A 235 8.64 4.80 -16.55
N ASN A 236 8.28 3.53 -16.67
CA ASN A 236 8.98 2.57 -17.51
C ASN A 236 8.93 2.99 -18.99
N MET A 237 7.75 3.38 -19.50
CA MET A 237 7.59 3.82 -20.88
C MET A 237 8.36 5.12 -21.17
N MET A 238 8.32 6.09 -20.25
CA MET A 238 9.05 7.35 -20.35
C MET A 238 10.58 7.16 -20.29
N ASN A 239 11.03 6.14 -19.57
CA ASN A 239 12.46 5.79 -19.43
C ASN A 239 12.97 4.82 -20.53
N GLY A 240 12.24 4.61 -21.60
CA GLY A 240 12.69 3.83 -22.76
C GLY A 240 12.35 2.34 -22.70
N GLY A 241 11.54 1.88 -21.76
CA GLY A 241 11.09 0.47 -21.67
C GLY A 241 10.43 -0.03 -22.95
N TRP A 242 9.81 0.85 -23.72
CA TRP A 242 9.23 0.52 -25.02
C TRP A 242 10.26 0.03 -26.06
N LEU A 243 11.55 0.38 -25.93
CA LEU A 243 12.63 -0.07 -26.81
C LEU A 243 12.95 -1.55 -26.67
N ASN A 244 12.69 -2.11 -25.48
CA ASN A 244 12.90 -3.53 -25.20
C ASN A 244 11.76 -4.42 -25.68
N LEU A 245 10.65 -3.83 -26.13
CA LEU A 245 9.51 -4.59 -26.63
C LEU A 245 9.86 -5.29 -27.95
N PRO A 246 9.29 -6.47 -28.22
CA PRO A 246 9.38 -7.13 -29.51
C PRO A 246 8.95 -6.20 -30.66
N PRO A 247 9.54 -6.32 -31.86
CA PRO A 247 9.27 -5.44 -33.00
C PRO A 247 7.79 -5.27 -33.32
N TYR A 248 6.99 -6.33 -33.17
CA TYR A 248 5.54 -6.30 -33.37
C TYR A 248 4.88 -5.26 -32.46
N PHE A 249 5.11 -5.32 -31.16
CA PHE A 249 4.49 -4.41 -30.19
C PHE A 249 5.02 -2.98 -30.32
N ARG A 250 6.31 -2.80 -30.60
CA ARG A 250 6.86 -1.46 -30.91
C ARG A 250 6.17 -0.82 -32.12
N LYS A 251 6.01 -1.58 -33.20
CA LYS A 251 5.36 -1.11 -34.40
C LYS A 251 3.90 -0.70 -34.17
N THR A 252 3.16 -1.50 -33.39
CA THR A 252 1.77 -1.17 -33.04
C THR A 252 1.68 0.07 -32.17
N LEU A 253 2.58 0.25 -31.19
CA LEU A 253 2.66 1.44 -30.37
C LEU A 253 2.95 2.70 -31.20
N ILE A 254 3.98 2.66 -32.06
CA ILE A 254 4.35 3.78 -32.92
C ILE A 254 3.23 4.13 -33.91
N SER A 255 2.53 3.13 -34.44
CA SER A 255 1.36 3.36 -35.31
C SER A 255 0.23 4.10 -34.57
N ARG A 256 -0.06 3.71 -33.33
CA ARG A 256 -1.06 4.39 -32.45
C ARG A 256 -0.62 5.83 -32.16
N TRP A 257 0.66 6.04 -31.85
CA TRP A 257 1.24 7.37 -31.64
C TRP A 257 1.02 8.28 -32.82
N ASN A 258 1.37 7.83 -34.02
CA ASN A 258 1.19 8.62 -35.25
C ASN A 258 -0.30 8.88 -35.54
N GLY A 259 -1.17 7.91 -35.25
CA GLY A 259 -2.63 8.08 -35.34
C GLY A 259 -3.16 9.13 -34.37
N TYR A 260 -2.65 9.13 -33.12
CA TYR A 260 -2.98 10.15 -32.12
C TYR A 260 -2.58 11.55 -32.57
N LEU A 261 -1.35 11.73 -33.05
CA LEU A 261 -0.86 13.03 -33.56
C LEU A 261 -1.63 13.49 -34.76
N LYS A 262 -1.93 12.58 -35.70
CA LYS A 262 -2.74 12.91 -36.91
C LYS A 262 -4.14 13.38 -36.50
N LYS A 263 -4.76 12.72 -35.53
CA LYS A 263 -6.08 13.15 -35.02
C LYS A 263 -6.00 14.51 -34.30
N LYS A 264 -4.90 14.79 -33.60
CA LYS A 264 -4.70 16.03 -32.84
C LYS A 264 -4.37 17.23 -33.74
N TYR A 265 -3.46 17.07 -34.68
CA TYR A 265 -2.89 18.18 -35.46
C TYR A 265 -3.35 18.23 -36.92
N GLY A 266 -3.86 17.15 -37.45
CA GLY A 266 -4.40 17.06 -38.80
C GLY A 266 -3.32 17.04 -39.89
N THR A 267 -2.37 17.97 -39.86
CA THR A 267 -1.34 18.20 -40.91
C THR A 267 0.07 18.35 -40.33
N ASP A 268 1.09 18.17 -41.17
CA ASP A 268 2.49 18.43 -40.82
C ASP A 268 2.71 19.89 -40.39
N ALA A 269 2.05 20.85 -41.07
CA ALA A 269 2.11 22.26 -40.69
C ALA A 269 1.52 22.51 -39.30
N GLY A 270 0.39 21.88 -38.93
CA GLY A 270 -0.21 21.97 -37.60
C GLY A 270 0.71 21.38 -36.53
N LEU A 271 1.35 20.25 -36.80
CA LEU A 271 2.33 19.65 -35.88
C LEU A 271 3.55 20.58 -35.70
N THR A 272 4.11 21.10 -36.80
CA THR A 272 5.27 22.00 -36.74
C THR A 272 4.94 23.30 -35.99
N GLN A 273 3.75 23.87 -36.22
CA GLN A 273 3.30 25.05 -35.47
C GLN A 273 3.20 24.78 -33.96
N ALA A 274 2.69 23.62 -33.58
CA ALA A 274 2.51 23.26 -32.16
C ALA A 274 3.82 22.96 -31.43
N TRP A 275 4.76 22.29 -32.12
CA TRP A 275 6.03 21.88 -31.53
C TRP A 275 7.17 22.88 -31.76
N GLY A 276 6.98 23.85 -32.67
CA GLY A 276 8.01 24.79 -33.13
C GLY A 276 9.02 24.18 -34.09
N PHE A 277 9.21 22.86 -34.04
CA PHE A 277 10.18 22.15 -34.90
C PHE A 277 9.81 20.65 -34.99
N VAL A 278 10.03 20.03 -36.14
CA VAL A 278 10.01 18.58 -36.37
C VAL A 278 11.32 18.12 -37.01
N PHE A 279 11.72 16.89 -36.71
CA PHE A 279 12.99 16.38 -37.24
C PHE A 279 12.87 16.02 -38.73
N PRO A 280 13.99 16.11 -39.50
CA PRO A 280 14.01 15.66 -40.88
C PRO A 280 13.49 14.23 -41.02
N GLY A 281 12.56 14.03 -41.95
CA GLY A 281 11.92 12.72 -42.20
C GLY A 281 10.68 12.43 -41.36
N GLU A 282 10.35 13.23 -40.36
CA GLU A 282 9.07 13.13 -39.66
C GLU A 282 7.94 13.70 -40.49
N ASN A 283 6.87 12.93 -40.62
CA ASN A 283 5.72 13.30 -41.44
C ASN A 283 4.46 12.59 -40.98
N LEU A 284 3.39 13.32 -40.67
CA LEU A 284 2.12 12.76 -40.19
C LEU A 284 1.40 11.92 -41.25
N ALA A 285 1.47 12.38 -42.53
CA ALA A 285 0.81 11.67 -43.61
C ALA A 285 1.45 10.31 -43.88
N LYS A 286 2.77 10.20 -43.69
CA LYS A 286 3.56 8.97 -43.82
C LYS A 286 3.66 8.16 -42.54
N ALA A 287 3.11 8.65 -41.43
CA ALA A 287 3.20 8.04 -40.10
C ALA A 287 4.65 7.77 -39.66
N THR A 288 5.56 8.71 -39.89
CA THR A 288 6.99 8.59 -39.57
C THR A 288 7.43 9.45 -38.38
N VAL A 289 6.50 10.06 -37.65
CA VAL A 289 6.84 10.83 -36.46
C VAL A 289 7.37 9.89 -35.39
N LEU A 290 8.59 10.17 -34.90
CA LEU A 290 9.27 9.35 -33.92
C LEU A 290 8.54 9.35 -32.57
N PHE A 291 8.38 8.17 -32.01
CA PHE A 291 8.00 8.02 -30.60
C PHE A 291 9.25 8.09 -29.74
N ALA A 292 9.47 9.21 -29.09
CA ALA A 292 10.67 9.47 -28.31
C ALA A 292 10.31 10.26 -27.03
N PRO A 293 9.84 9.57 -25.99
CA PRO A 293 9.62 10.19 -24.71
C PRO A 293 10.96 10.61 -24.09
N MET A 294 11.07 11.88 -23.72
CA MET A 294 12.26 12.44 -23.09
C MET A 294 11.84 13.08 -21.76
N ALA A 295 12.09 12.39 -20.66
CA ALA A 295 11.73 12.91 -19.35
C ALA A 295 12.67 14.06 -18.90
N ASN A 296 13.98 13.92 -19.10
CA ASN A 296 14.98 14.99 -18.90
C ASN A 296 16.35 14.58 -19.49
N ALA A 297 17.26 15.56 -19.63
CA ALA A 297 18.59 15.35 -20.22
C ALA A 297 19.50 14.46 -19.35
N ARG A 298 19.29 14.43 -18.03
CA ARG A 298 20.07 13.63 -17.07
C ARG A 298 19.72 12.15 -17.22
N ARG A 299 18.44 11.81 -17.34
CA ARG A 299 17.99 10.43 -17.59
C ARG A 299 18.34 9.95 -19.00
N ALA A 300 18.46 10.85 -19.97
CA ALA A 300 19.00 10.48 -21.29
C ALA A 300 20.48 10.02 -21.20
N ALA A 301 21.26 10.58 -20.25
CA ALA A 301 22.62 10.11 -19.99
C ALA A 301 22.64 8.74 -19.27
N ASP A 302 21.75 8.51 -18.32
CA ASP A 302 21.61 7.21 -17.62
C ASP A 302 21.16 6.11 -18.58
N LEU A 303 20.27 6.43 -19.54
CA LEU A 303 19.86 5.52 -20.61
C LEU A 303 21.00 5.21 -21.61
N ASN A 304 21.98 6.08 -21.74
CA ASN A 304 23.16 5.87 -22.60
C ASN A 304 24.00 4.67 -22.14
N ASP A 305 24.14 4.48 -20.84
CA ASP A 305 24.94 3.37 -20.29
C ASP A 305 24.14 2.07 -20.23
N ALA A 306 22.82 2.16 -20.01
CA ALA A 306 21.97 1.00 -19.85
C ALA A 306 21.36 0.48 -21.16
N ASN A 307 21.20 1.33 -22.18
CA ASN A 307 20.57 0.97 -23.46
C ASN A 307 21.13 1.75 -24.66
N PRO A 308 22.10 1.16 -25.40
CA PRO A 308 22.74 1.80 -26.56
C PRO A 308 21.77 2.21 -27.67
N THR A 309 20.63 1.51 -27.82
CA THR A 309 19.60 1.83 -28.82
C THR A 309 18.82 3.08 -28.44
N ALA A 310 18.48 3.24 -27.16
CA ALA A 310 17.88 4.46 -26.65
C ALA A 310 18.83 5.66 -26.86
N ALA A 311 20.12 5.47 -26.56
CA ALA A 311 21.16 6.46 -26.78
C ALA A 311 21.23 6.92 -28.24
N ALA A 312 21.14 6.01 -29.20
CA ALA A 312 21.15 6.34 -30.64
C ALA A 312 19.91 7.15 -31.02
N VAL A 313 18.72 6.78 -30.54
CA VAL A 313 17.49 7.54 -30.77
C VAL A 313 17.61 8.95 -30.15
N PHE A 314 18.09 9.06 -28.92
CA PHE A 314 18.27 10.36 -28.28
C PHE A 314 19.35 11.22 -28.94
N LYS A 315 20.44 10.63 -29.41
CA LYS A 315 21.47 11.35 -30.21
C LYS A 315 20.90 11.85 -31.52
N SER A 316 20.05 11.10 -32.21
CA SER A 316 19.42 11.53 -33.45
C SER A 316 18.43 12.68 -33.25
N ILE A 317 17.87 12.82 -32.05
CA ILE A 317 16.97 13.92 -31.66
C ILE A 317 17.73 15.17 -31.20
N ALA A 318 19.02 15.05 -30.95
CA ALA A 318 19.85 16.08 -30.35
C ALA A 318 20.36 17.14 -31.34
N SER A 319 19.45 17.96 -31.94
CA SER A 319 19.84 19.17 -32.67
C SER A 319 19.94 20.41 -31.79
N PRO A 320 20.89 21.32 -31.99
CA PRO A 320 21.09 22.50 -31.13
C PRO A 320 20.00 23.57 -31.21
N ILE A 321 19.19 23.59 -32.28
CA ILE A 321 18.27 24.71 -32.57
C ILE A 321 16.83 24.34 -32.18
N GLY A 322 16.20 25.13 -31.32
CA GLY A 322 14.81 24.93 -30.88
C GLY A 322 14.57 23.70 -29.99
N ARG A 323 15.64 23.14 -29.48
CA ARG A 323 15.71 21.88 -28.77
C ARG A 323 14.77 21.81 -27.54
N GLU A 324 14.80 22.83 -26.70
CA GLU A 324 14.05 22.83 -25.46
C GLU A 324 12.55 22.93 -25.69
N GLN A 325 12.10 23.78 -26.62
CA GLN A 325 10.66 23.93 -26.90
C GLN A 325 10.08 22.70 -27.60
N CYS A 326 10.78 22.18 -28.62
CA CYS A 326 10.33 20.95 -29.29
C CYS A 326 10.30 19.74 -28.34
N VAL A 327 11.29 19.60 -27.50
CA VAL A 327 11.37 18.51 -26.52
C VAL A 327 10.25 18.63 -25.50
N ALA A 328 9.97 19.83 -24.99
CA ALA A 328 8.89 20.03 -24.03
C ALA A 328 7.51 19.74 -24.64
N ALA A 329 7.19 20.27 -25.78
CA ALA A 329 5.91 20.07 -26.46
C ALA A 329 5.71 18.59 -26.89
N ARG A 330 6.75 17.96 -27.44
CA ARG A 330 6.74 16.54 -27.79
C ARG A 330 6.53 15.66 -26.55
N SER A 331 7.26 15.93 -25.46
CA SER A 331 7.15 15.16 -24.21
C SER A 331 5.76 15.31 -23.59
N SER A 332 5.19 16.50 -23.62
CA SER A 332 3.81 16.72 -23.17
C SER A 332 2.81 15.90 -23.99
N ASP A 333 3.01 15.80 -25.30
CA ASP A 333 2.14 14.97 -26.15
C ASP A 333 2.35 13.47 -25.90
N VAL A 334 3.59 13.04 -25.66
CA VAL A 334 3.86 11.65 -25.28
C VAL A 334 3.19 11.32 -23.95
N ILE A 335 3.28 12.19 -22.95
CA ILE A 335 2.61 12.02 -21.67
C ILE A 335 1.10 11.91 -21.88
N ALA A 336 0.49 12.84 -22.63
CA ALA A 336 -0.93 12.80 -22.91
C ALA A 336 -1.35 11.50 -23.62
N PHE A 337 -0.58 11.05 -24.60
CA PHE A 337 -0.83 9.82 -25.33
C PHE A 337 -0.72 8.58 -24.45
N LEU A 338 0.36 8.46 -23.68
CA LEU A 338 0.57 7.31 -22.78
C LEU A 338 -0.49 7.27 -21.67
N LEU A 339 -0.81 8.44 -21.12
CA LEU A 339 -1.83 8.56 -20.07
C LEU A 339 -3.22 8.17 -20.58
N ASP A 340 -3.57 8.58 -21.81
CA ASP A 340 -4.82 8.17 -22.44
C ASP A 340 -4.88 6.65 -22.66
N LEU A 341 -3.79 6.03 -23.13
CA LEU A 341 -3.72 4.57 -23.28
C LEU A 341 -3.94 3.86 -21.93
N LEU A 342 -3.19 4.27 -20.90
CA LEU A 342 -3.23 3.64 -19.59
C LEU A 342 -4.60 3.80 -18.92
N VAL A 343 -5.11 5.02 -18.85
CA VAL A 343 -6.41 5.30 -18.23
C VAL A 343 -7.54 4.58 -18.97
N SER A 344 -7.50 4.57 -20.32
CA SER A 344 -8.49 3.86 -21.12
C SER A 344 -8.45 2.36 -20.89
N HIS A 345 -7.26 1.76 -20.81
CA HIS A 345 -7.08 0.34 -20.46
C HIS A 345 -7.68 0.02 -19.09
N LYS A 346 -7.26 0.74 -18.05
CA LYS A 346 -7.77 0.51 -16.67
C LYS A 346 -9.29 0.68 -16.59
N LYS A 347 -9.85 1.69 -17.25
CA LYS A 347 -11.31 1.91 -17.31
C LYS A 347 -12.04 0.76 -18.00
N ARG A 348 -11.51 0.22 -19.11
CA ARG A 348 -12.13 -0.95 -19.77
C ARG A 348 -12.10 -2.18 -18.86
N CYS A 349 -10.95 -2.46 -18.24
CA CYS A 349 -10.82 -3.58 -17.31
C CYS A 349 -11.76 -3.46 -16.11
N ALA A 350 -11.86 -2.27 -15.51
CA ALA A 350 -12.77 -2.03 -14.41
C ALA A 350 -14.25 -2.13 -14.82
N ALA A 351 -14.60 -1.63 -16.01
CA ALA A 351 -15.96 -1.76 -16.53
C ALA A 351 -16.35 -3.23 -16.77
N GLU A 352 -15.45 -4.03 -17.31
CA GLU A 352 -15.65 -5.47 -17.47
C GLU A 352 -15.80 -6.18 -16.11
N LEU A 353 -14.89 -5.91 -15.16
CA LEU A 353 -14.94 -6.44 -13.80
C LEU A 353 -16.31 -6.20 -13.15
N LYS A 354 -16.86 -4.99 -13.27
CA LYS A 354 -18.15 -4.62 -12.67
C LYS A 354 -19.34 -5.40 -13.22
N THR A 355 -19.19 -6.10 -14.35
CA THR A 355 -20.22 -6.98 -14.92
C THR A 355 -20.22 -8.39 -14.32
N TRP A 356 -19.18 -8.81 -13.62
CA TRP A 356 -18.95 -10.20 -13.25
C TRP A 356 -19.78 -10.68 -12.06
N GLY A 357 -20.08 -9.79 -11.11
CA GLY A 357 -20.83 -10.15 -9.92
C GLY A 357 -21.15 -8.98 -9.02
N LYS A 358 -21.83 -9.28 -7.93
CA LYS A 358 -22.36 -8.26 -7.02
C LYS A 358 -21.24 -7.55 -6.23
N SER A 359 -20.26 -8.30 -5.73
CA SER A 359 -19.08 -7.73 -5.08
C SER A 359 -18.26 -6.89 -6.06
N CYS A 360 -17.99 -7.41 -7.27
CA CYS A 360 -17.26 -6.66 -8.29
C CYS A 360 -17.94 -5.33 -8.64
N ARG A 361 -19.28 -5.29 -8.62
CA ARG A 361 -20.06 -4.08 -8.93
C ARG A 361 -20.10 -3.07 -7.80
N LEU A 362 -20.18 -3.53 -6.56
CA LEU A 362 -20.42 -2.68 -5.38
C LEU A 362 -19.14 -2.26 -4.66
N SER A 363 -18.20 -3.19 -4.51
CA SER A 363 -16.96 -2.91 -3.80
C SER A 363 -16.02 -2.03 -4.63
N PRO A 364 -15.26 -1.13 -3.99
CA PRO A 364 -14.32 -0.24 -4.66
C PRO A 364 -13.30 -0.99 -5.52
N THR A 365 -13.01 -0.44 -6.70
CA THR A 365 -11.95 -0.90 -7.58
C THR A 365 -10.78 0.07 -7.54
N VAL A 366 -9.59 -0.40 -7.15
CA VAL A 366 -8.31 0.30 -7.24
C VAL A 366 -7.68 -0.03 -8.59
N PHE A 367 -7.23 0.99 -9.34
CA PHE A 367 -6.66 0.78 -10.68
C PHE A 367 -5.24 0.23 -10.63
N ASP A 368 -4.45 0.72 -9.69
CA ASP A 368 -3.08 0.29 -9.43
C ASP A 368 -2.68 0.72 -8.02
N THR A 369 -1.52 0.26 -7.55
CA THR A 369 -0.95 0.61 -6.24
C THR A 369 0.48 1.09 -6.39
N GLY A 370 0.99 1.87 -5.43
CA GLY A 370 2.40 2.15 -5.22
C GLY A 370 3.12 3.01 -6.25
N ILE A 371 2.43 3.69 -7.14
CA ILE A 371 3.09 4.43 -8.22
C ILE A 371 2.93 5.93 -8.07
N GLY A 372 2.77 6.41 -6.86
CA GLY A 372 2.49 7.80 -6.59
C GLY A 372 3.65 8.77 -6.81
N GLU A 373 4.67 8.43 -7.56
CA GLU A 373 5.84 9.28 -7.78
C GLU A 373 5.60 10.40 -8.79
N SER A 374 4.42 10.53 -9.37
CA SER A 374 4.12 11.57 -10.35
C SER A 374 2.66 11.99 -10.35
N ILE A 375 2.38 13.22 -10.79
CA ILE A 375 1.02 13.72 -10.98
C ILE A 375 0.26 12.86 -12.00
N GLN A 376 0.94 12.33 -13.00
CA GLN A 376 0.36 11.46 -14.03
C GLN A 376 -0.11 10.13 -13.44
N ALA A 377 0.72 9.51 -12.60
CA ALA A 377 0.34 8.28 -11.91
C ALA A 377 -0.83 8.56 -10.95
N GLN A 378 -0.76 9.63 -10.18
CA GLN A 378 -1.83 10.03 -9.28
C GLN A 378 -3.14 10.32 -10.04
N TYR A 379 -3.08 10.96 -11.20
CA TYR A 379 -4.26 11.16 -12.05
C TYR A 379 -4.89 9.82 -12.48
N MET A 380 -4.07 8.87 -12.91
CA MET A 380 -4.54 7.53 -13.26
C MET A 380 -5.21 6.84 -12.06
N LEU A 381 -4.59 6.89 -10.87
CA LEU A 381 -5.15 6.29 -9.65
C LEU A 381 -6.50 6.92 -9.28
N THR A 382 -6.64 8.25 -9.42
CA THR A 382 -7.91 8.95 -9.15
C THR A 382 -9.03 8.61 -10.13
N GLN A 383 -8.77 7.90 -11.20
CA GLN A 383 -9.82 7.40 -12.11
C GLN A 383 -10.48 6.11 -11.62
N GLY A 384 -9.90 5.42 -10.62
CA GLY A 384 -10.52 4.30 -9.90
C GLY A 384 -11.57 4.75 -8.89
N ASP A 385 -12.18 3.81 -8.18
CA ASP A 385 -13.15 4.10 -7.11
C ASP A 385 -12.46 4.50 -5.80
N ALA A 386 -11.22 4.09 -5.59
CA ALA A 386 -10.36 4.41 -4.46
C ALA A 386 -8.91 4.57 -4.91
N VAL A 387 -8.10 5.21 -4.09
CA VAL A 387 -6.67 5.45 -4.33
C VAL A 387 -5.85 4.74 -3.27
N ALA A 388 -4.77 4.08 -3.69
CA ALA A 388 -3.89 3.32 -2.80
C ALA A 388 -2.42 3.67 -3.02
N HIS A 389 -1.72 3.99 -1.92
CA HIS A 389 -0.29 4.26 -1.89
C HIS A 389 0.40 3.43 -0.83
N ASP A 390 1.71 3.27 -0.95
CA ASP A 390 2.57 2.74 0.10
C ASP A 390 3.48 3.83 0.68
N SER A 391 4.01 3.54 1.83
CA SER A 391 5.19 4.22 2.37
C SER A 391 5.82 3.36 3.44
N TYR A 392 7.10 3.21 3.34
CA TYR A 392 7.92 2.52 4.32
C TYR A 392 8.80 3.54 5.01
N MET A 393 8.89 3.47 6.33
CA MET A 393 9.91 4.25 7.01
C MET A 393 11.25 3.62 6.71
N GLU A 394 11.98 4.23 5.78
CA GLU A 394 13.26 3.71 5.33
C GLU A 394 14.34 3.86 6.39
N GLY A 395 14.93 2.80 6.66
CA GLY A 395 16.12 2.65 7.46
C GLY A 395 16.91 1.45 6.99
N MET A 396 16.60 0.91 5.85
CA MET A 396 16.71 -0.51 5.63
C MET A 396 17.69 -0.99 4.62
N GLN A 397 18.16 -0.18 3.74
CA GLN A 397 19.10 -0.67 2.76
C GLN A 397 20.51 -0.56 3.33
N THR A 398 20.86 -1.58 3.93
CA THR A 398 21.86 -1.93 4.91
C THR A 398 23.30 -1.59 4.58
N GLU A 399 23.73 -1.57 3.35
CA GLU A 399 25.15 -1.44 3.02
C GLU A 399 25.46 -0.30 2.03
N LYS A 400 24.46 0.30 1.44
CA LYS A 400 24.62 1.26 0.34
C LYS A 400 24.03 2.64 0.60
N PHE A 401 23.37 2.88 1.74
CA PHE A 401 22.84 4.19 2.04
C PHE A 401 23.93 5.17 2.46
N PRO A 402 24.07 6.29 1.76
CA PRO A 402 24.94 7.35 2.24
C PRO A 402 24.38 7.87 3.56
N ARG A 403 25.26 8.00 4.53
CA ARG A 403 25.12 8.42 5.91
C ARG A 403 24.43 9.76 6.14
N THR A 404 23.33 10.03 5.52
CA THR A 404 22.59 11.26 5.79
C THR A 404 21.96 11.25 7.19
N HIS A 405 21.91 10.08 7.85
CA HIS A 405 21.37 9.93 9.20
C HIS A 405 22.47 9.61 10.22
N LYS A 406 22.97 10.63 10.88
CA LYS A 406 24.02 10.50 11.91
C LYS A 406 23.62 9.62 13.10
N ARG A 407 22.33 9.23 13.23
CA ARG A 407 21.78 8.47 14.36
C ARG A 407 21.31 7.06 14.03
N TRP A 408 21.50 6.62 12.84
CA TRP A 408 21.26 5.22 12.48
C TRP A 408 22.18 4.28 13.28
N PRO A 409 21.76 3.26 13.93
CA PRO A 409 20.46 2.57 13.99
C PRO A 409 19.48 3.12 15.04
N PHE A 410 19.70 4.28 15.54
CA PHE A 410 18.97 4.91 16.63
C PHE A 410 17.95 5.91 16.11
N TYR A 411 17.62 5.82 14.83
CA TYR A 411 16.68 6.68 14.16
C TYR A 411 15.29 6.50 14.75
N SER A 412 14.74 7.61 15.25
CA SER A 412 13.31 7.75 15.48
C SER A 412 12.81 8.79 14.51
N GLY A 413 11.70 8.52 13.83
CA GLY A 413 11.06 9.50 12.99
C GLY A 413 10.56 10.71 13.77
N LEU A 414 10.47 10.62 15.08
CA LEU A 414 10.13 11.72 15.98
C LEU A 414 11.33 12.60 16.34
N ASP A 415 12.54 12.06 16.28
CA ASP A 415 13.79 12.75 16.63
C ASP A 415 14.47 13.41 15.44
N ASN A 416 14.01 13.11 14.23
CA ASN A 416 14.55 13.69 13.01
C ASN A 416 13.45 14.39 12.20
N PRO A 417 13.82 15.43 11.42
CA PRO A 417 12.90 15.99 10.45
C PRO A 417 12.39 14.85 9.57
N PRO A 418 11.11 14.82 9.28
CA PRO A 418 10.65 13.97 8.22
C PRO A 418 11.44 14.34 6.98
N GLN A 419 12.32 13.46 6.55
CA GLN A 419 12.95 13.65 5.26
C GLN A 419 11.91 13.40 4.20
N LEU A 420 11.89 14.26 3.21
CA LEU A 420 10.87 14.39 2.18
C LEU A 420 10.71 13.18 1.24
N SER A 421 11.54 12.17 1.38
CA SER A 421 11.44 10.94 0.60
C SER A 421 10.97 9.81 1.51
N ASN A 422 9.87 9.18 1.24
CA ASN A 422 9.40 7.92 1.82
C ASN A 422 8.89 7.97 3.27
N ASP A 423 8.34 9.08 3.69
CA ASP A 423 7.78 9.24 5.02
C ASP A 423 6.25 9.45 4.96
N VAL A 424 5.59 9.60 6.12
CA VAL A 424 4.16 9.92 6.23
C VAL A 424 3.72 11.05 5.30
N PRO A 425 4.47 12.13 5.10
CA PRO A 425 4.12 13.21 4.18
C PRO A 425 3.86 12.77 2.75
N TRP A 426 4.58 11.77 2.28
CA TRP A 426 4.33 11.17 0.97
C TRP A 426 2.90 10.65 0.85
N LEU A 427 2.41 9.95 1.86
CA LEU A 427 1.03 9.47 1.93
C LEU A 427 0.05 10.65 2.03
N GLU A 428 0.36 11.66 2.84
CA GLU A 428 -0.48 12.82 3.07
C GLU A 428 -0.72 13.62 1.80
N HIS A 429 0.29 13.81 0.97
CA HIS A 429 0.20 14.55 -0.28
C HIS A 429 -0.60 13.86 -1.38
N ASN A 430 -0.95 12.59 -1.22
CA ASN A 430 -1.64 11.79 -2.23
C ASN A 430 -3.12 11.53 -1.90
N ARG A 431 -3.63 12.01 -0.78
CA ARG A 431 -5.03 11.85 -0.36
C ARG A 431 -5.99 12.65 -1.26
N PRO A 432 -6.84 12.01 -2.11
CA PRO A 432 -7.81 12.74 -2.92
C PRO A 432 -8.97 13.29 -2.09
N VAL A 433 -9.68 14.30 -2.62
CA VAL A 433 -10.79 14.94 -1.93
C VAL A 433 -12.00 14.02 -1.76
N ASP A 434 -12.37 13.30 -2.81
CA ASP A 434 -13.68 12.67 -2.99
C ASP A 434 -13.62 11.14 -3.10
N LYS A 435 -12.49 10.51 -2.77
CA LYS A 435 -12.31 9.06 -2.87
C LYS A 435 -11.70 8.48 -1.60
N PRO A 436 -12.06 7.25 -1.24
CA PRO A 436 -11.36 6.52 -0.19
C PRO A 436 -9.87 6.46 -0.47
N PHE A 437 -9.06 6.62 0.58
CA PHE A 437 -7.62 6.53 0.51
C PHE A 437 -7.10 5.37 1.35
N PHE A 438 -6.26 4.55 0.74
CA PHE A 438 -5.70 3.36 1.33
C PHE A 438 -4.18 3.44 1.38
N VAL A 439 -3.60 3.05 2.50
CA VAL A 439 -2.20 2.68 2.58
C VAL A 439 -2.14 1.17 2.36
N TYR A 440 -1.78 0.76 1.12
CA TYR A 440 -1.87 -0.66 0.76
C TYR A 440 -0.71 -1.50 1.31
N GLU A 441 0.44 -0.87 1.56
CA GLU A 441 1.60 -1.46 2.21
C GLU A 441 2.31 -0.42 3.06
N THR A 442 2.69 -0.80 4.26
CA THR A 442 3.53 0.02 5.14
C THR A 442 4.24 -0.84 6.16
N GLN A 443 5.43 -0.43 6.54
CA GLN A 443 6.18 -1.04 7.63
C GLN A 443 7.29 -0.10 8.09
N PHE A 444 7.72 -0.28 9.33
CA PHE A 444 8.93 0.30 9.85
C PHE A 444 10.09 -0.66 9.66
N GLY A 445 10.98 -0.31 8.76
CA GLY A 445 12.12 -1.13 8.48
C GLY A 445 13.02 -1.33 9.70
N GLY A 446 13.37 -2.58 10.02
CA GLY A 446 14.46 -2.84 10.94
C GLY A 446 15.79 -2.37 10.36
N PRO A 447 16.78 -2.10 11.16
CA PRO A 447 16.91 -2.41 12.56
C PRO A 447 16.76 -1.17 13.43
N THR A 448 15.59 -0.81 13.79
CA THR A 448 15.37 0.27 14.75
C THR A 448 14.93 -0.27 16.11
N LYS A 449 15.32 0.39 17.18
CA LYS A 449 14.80 0.11 18.51
C LYS A 449 13.44 0.77 18.78
N TYR A 450 12.98 1.66 17.92
CA TYR A 450 11.74 2.43 18.08
C TYR A 450 10.57 1.84 17.29
N ARG A 451 10.46 0.52 17.23
CA ARG A 451 9.49 -0.19 16.38
C ARG A 451 8.04 0.12 16.69
N ALA A 452 7.73 0.52 17.91
CA ALA A 452 6.39 0.95 18.31
C ALA A 452 5.99 2.35 17.77
N GLU A 453 6.92 3.12 17.23
CA GLU A 453 6.66 4.48 16.74
C GLU A 453 5.79 4.49 15.50
N TRP A 454 6.14 3.67 14.50
CA TRP A 454 5.53 3.74 13.19
C TRP A 454 4.04 3.44 13.18
N PRO A 455 3.51 2.40 13.89
CA PRO A 455 2.07 2.17 13.99
C PRO A 455 1.30 3.39 14.50
N LEU A 456 1.81 4.09 15.50
CA LEU A 456 1.13 5.27 16.06
C LEU A 456 1.28 6.51 15.17
N ARG A 457 2.41 6.68 14.47
CA ARG A 457 2.55 7.75 13.47
C ARG A 457 1.59 7.57 12.29
N ILE A 458 1.49 6.34 11.78
CA ILE A 458 0.54 6.01 10.70
C ILE A 458 -0.89 6.21 11.18
N ALA A 459 -1.24 5.80 12.40
CA ALA A 459 -2.56 6.06 12.96
C ALA A 459 -2.86 7.55 13.13
N ALA A 460 -1.84 8.35 13.52
CA ALA A 460 -1.97 9.80 13.64
C ALA A 460 -2.23 10.46 12.29
N ALA A 461 -1.42 10.14 11.28
CA ALA A 461 -1.62 10.64 9.93
C ALA A 461 -2.98 10.19 9.37
N GLY A 462 -3.33 8.92 9.56
CA GLY A 462 -4.62 8.37 9.13
C GLY A 462 -5.82 9.01 9.82
N ALA A 463 -5.71 9.36 11.10
CA ALA A 463 -6.75 10.10 11.82
C ALA A 463 -6.89 11.53 11.30
N ILE A 464 -5.78 12.29 11.20
CA ILE A 464 -5.75 13.67 10.71
C ILE A 464 -6.25 13.75 9.27
N GLN A 465 -5.77 12.84 8.42
CA GLN A 465 -6.08 12.75 7.00
C GLN A 465 -7.41 12.06 6.70
N ASP A 466 -8.01 11.42 7.71
CA ASP A 466 -9.27 10.71 7.56
C ASP A 466 -9.21 9.53 6.55
N TRP A 467 -8.15 8.70 6.66
CA TRP A 467 -7.94 7.51 5.81
C TRP A 467 -8.93 6.40 6.09
N ASP A 468 -9.11 5.50 5.11
CA ASP A 468 -10.09 4.41 5.18
C ASP A 468 -9.46 3.03 5.38
N ALA A 469 -8.21 2.81 4.96
CA ALA A 469 -7.51 1.55 5.16
C ALA A 469 -6.01 1.75 5.34
N VAL A 470 -5.41 0.91 6.18
CA VAL A 470 -3.96 0.73 6.30
C VAL A 470 -3.67 -0.76 6.35
N CYS A 471 -2.79 -1.26 5.47
CA CYS A 471 -2.37 -2.65 5.43
C CYS A 471 -0.87 -2.76 5.74
N TRP A 472 -0.55 -3.63 6.67
CA TRP A 472 0.80 -3.83 7.19
C TRP A 472 1.53 -4.95 6.45
N HIS A 473 2.67 -4.64 5.88
CA HIS A 473 3.54 -5.53 5.16
C HIS A 473 4.78 -5.81 6.01
N TYR A 474 5.11 -7.00 6.49
CA TYR A 474 4.59 -8.26 6.05
C TYR A 474 4.41 -9.20 7.26
N TRP A 475 3.28 -9.90 7.35
CA TRP A 475 3.00 -10.89 8.39
C TRP A 475 2.98 -12.30 7.81
N SER A 476 3.87 -13.16 8.29
CA SER A 476 3.94 -14.55 7.85
C SER A 476 3.41 -15.46 8.94
N PHE A 477 2.18 -15.94 8.77
CA PHE A 477 1.56 -16.85 9.73
C PHE A 477 2.19 -18.25 9.69
N ASP A 478 2.76 -18.64 8.57
CA ASP A 478 3.50 -19.90 8.40
C ASP A 478 4.80 -19.94 9.21
N GLY A 479 5.27 -18.81 9.72
CA GLY A 479 6.37 -18.73 10.68
C GLY A 479 6.02 -19.26 12.08
N TYR A 480 4.72 -19.34 12.43
CA TYR A 480 4.31 -19.85 13.72
C TYR A 480 4.21 -21.37 13.75
N ASP A 481 4.85 -21.99 14.71
CA ASP A 481 4.66 -23.43 14.97
C ASP A 481 3.51 -23.66 15.96
N LEU A 482 2.30 -23.74 15.43
CA LEU A 482 1.07 -23.92 16.22
C LEU A 482 0.95 -25.26 16.95
N THR A 483 1.92 -26.17 16.78
CA THR A 483 2.03 -27.41 17.55
C THR A 483 2.71 -27.19 18.90
N LYS A 484 3.40 -26.06 19.06
CA LYS A 484 4.12 -25.70 20.28
C LYS A 484 3.21 -25.04 21.30
N GLU A 485 3.62 -25.12 22.57
CA GLU A 485 2.96 -24.42 23.67
C GLU A 485 3.06 -22.89 23.55
N ASN A 486 4.17 -22.39 22.99
CA ASN A 486 4.48 -20.98 22.84
C ASN A 486 4.71 -20.62 21.36
N PRO A 487 3.67 -20.65 20.52
CA PRO A 487 3.84 -20.54 19.07
C PRO A 487 4.33 -19.17 18.62
N TYR A 488 4.01 -18.11 19.35
CA TYR A 488 4.27 -16.73 18.95
C TYR A 488 5.65 -16.19 19.37
N THR A 489 6.38 -16.93 20.23
CA THR A 489 7.74 -16.54 20.68
C THR A 489 8.83 -17.47 20.16
N GLY A 490 8.49 -18.39 19.26
CA GLY A 490 9.44 -19.42 18.75
C GLY A 490 10.44 -18.93 17.69
N GLY A 491 10.24 -17.74 17.14
CA GLY A 491 11.09 -17.16 16.11
C GLY A 491 11.73 -15.85 16.51
N GLY A 492 12.62 -15.36 15.66
CA GLY A 492 13.21 -14.03 15.75
C GLY A 492 12.48 -13.02 14.86
N ILE A 493 12.71 -11.74 15.14
CA ILE A 493 12.32 -10.67 14.22
C ILE A 493 13.13 -10.87 12.94
N ALA A 494 12.46 -10.96 11.78
CA ALA A 494 13.13 -11.11 10.51
C ALA A 494 13.69 -9.76 10.03
N PHE A 495 14.89 -9.81 9.43
CA PHE A 495 15.59 -8.64 8.95
C PHE A 495 16.11 -8.84 7.53
N PRO A 496 16.47 -7.75 6.82
CA PRO A 496 16.97 -7.83 5.46
C PRO A 496 18.25 -8.66 5.34
N GLY A 497 18.41 -9.37 4.25
CA GLY A 497 19.64 -10.06 3.89
C GLY A 497 19.48 -11.54 3.54
N ASP A 498 18.42 -12.18 3.99
CA ASP A 498 18.22 -13.62 3.76
C ASP A 498 17.37 -13.94 2.53
N GLY A 499 17.22 -12.99 1.59
CA GLY A 499 16.39 -13.18 0.40
C GLY A 499 14.89 -13.18 0.66
N ALA A 500 14.47 -13.14 1.91
CA ALA A 500 13.08 -12.90 2.33
C ALA A 500 12.82 -11.42 2.47
N TYR A 501 11.61 -10.99 2.17
CA TYR A 501 11.17 -9.62 2.28
C TYR A 501 11.45 -9.03 3.67
N GLN A 502 11.98 -7.85 3.67
CA GLN A 502 12.71 -7.16 4.72
C GLN A 502 11.86 -6.65 5.89
N TYR A 503 10.56 -6.95 5.95
CA TYR A 503 9.59 -6.22 6.74
C TYR A 503 8.75 -7.10 7.66
N HIS A 504 9.29 -8.24 8.11
CA HIS A 504 8.54 -9.16 8.96
C HIS A 504 8.38 -8.62 10.38
N TYR A 505 7.14 -8.51 10.83
CA TYR A 505 6.78 -8.22 12.22
C TYR A 505 6.16 -9.43 12.96
N THR A 506 6.24 -10.61 12.36
CA THR A 506 5.61 -11.85 12.84
C THR A 506 5.91 -12.17 14.30
N PHE A 507 7.17 -12.03 14.71
CA PHE A 507 7.62 -12.29 16.09
C PHE A 507 7.93 -11.01 16.86
N ASP A 508 7.52 -9.85 16.36
CA ASP A 508 7.72 -8.58 17.03
C ASP A 508 6.60 -8.28 18.01
N GLU A 509 6.85 -8.61 19.26
CA GLU A 509 5.92 -8.37 20.37
C GLU A 509 5.61 -6.88 20.55
N VAL A 510 6.61 -6.03 20.44
CA VAL A 510 6.52 -4.58 20.67
C VAL A 510 5.69 -3.91 19.58
N GLU A 511 5.99 -4.23 18.31
CA GLU A 511 5.28 -3.67 17.20
C GLU A 511 3.82 -4.13 17.16
N GLN A 512 3.55 -5.43 17.39
CA GLN A 512 2.17 -5.93 17.42
C GLN A 512 1.34 -5.35 18.58
N ALA A 513 1.95 -5.04 19.73
CA ALA A 513 1.25 -4.33 20.80
C ALA A 513 0.87 -2.90 20.38
N ALA A 514 1.80 -2.17 19.78
CA ALA A 514 1.56 -0.83 19.26
C ALA A 514 0.51 -0.84 18.12
N MET A 515 0.56 -1.84 17.22
CA MET A 515 -0.44 -2.05 16.18
C MET A 515 -1.85 -2.23 16.71
N ARG A 516 -2.02 -2.96 17.82
CA ARG A 516 -3.34 -3.15 18.43
C ARG A 516 -3.92 -1.82 18.91
N GLY A 517 -3.13 -0.99 19.57
CA GLY A 517 -3.52 0.36 19.99
C GLY A 517 -3.82 1.27 18.80
N ALA A 518 -2.94 1.32 17.82
CA ALA A 518 -3.07 2.10 16.60
C ALA A 518 -4.29 1.69 15.76
N SER A 519 -4.56 0.39 15.68
CA SER A 519 -5.76 -0.15 15.06
C SER A 519 -7.04 0.40 15.70
N ALA A 520 -7.12 0.42 17.02
CA ALA A 520 -8.27 0.97 17.72
C ALA A 520 -8.48 2.46 17.37
N ILE A 521 -7.41 3.25 17.32
CA ILE A 521 -7.45 4.67 16.96
C ILE A 521 -8.07 4.86 15.58
N LEU A 522 -7.58 4.13 14.56
CA LEU A 522 -8.04 4.30 13.17
C LEU A 522 -9.43 3.72 12.96
N ARG A 523 -9.63 2.44 13.32
CA ARG A 523 -10.87 1.70 13.03
C ARG A 523 -12.10 2.32 13.67
N PHE A 524 -11.97 2.80 14.90
CA PHE A 524 -13.08 3.37 15.65
C PHE A 524 -13.12 4.91 15.59
N SER A 525 -12.26 5.53 14.79
CA SER A 525 -12.23 7.00 14.63
C SER A 525 -12.10 7.73 15.97
N LEU A 526 -11.21 7.23 16.84
CA LEU A 526 -11.10 7.76 18.21
C LEU A 526 -10.51 9.17 18.28
N ALA A 527 -9.79 9.61 17.24
CA ALA A 527 -9.28 10.97 17.09
C ALA A 527 -9.93 11.66 15.89
N ALA A 528 -10.23 12.93 16.04
CA ALA A 528 -10.88 13.75 15.03
C ALA A 528 -9.92 14.08 13.87
N PRO A 529 -10.42 14.17 12.62
CA PRO A 529 -9.63 14.63 11.49
C PRO A 529 -9.34 16.12 11.57
N ALA A 530 -8.43 16.60 10.71
CA ALA A 530 -8.17 18.03 10.57
C ALA A 530 -9.45 18.76 10.16
N PRO A 531 -9.87 19.79 10.92
CA PRO A 531 -11.15 20.45 10.68
C PRO A 531 -11.15 21.34 9.43
N LYS A 532 -9.97 21.75 8.97
CA LYS A 532 -9.78 22.61 7.79
C LYS A 532 -8.62 22.07 6.96
N PRO A 533 -8.87 21.09 6.08
CA PRO A 533 -7.82 20.53 5.24
C PRO A 533 -7.30 21.57 4.23
N THR A 534 -6.02 21.51 3.94
CA THR A 534 -5.40 22.22 2.82
C THR A 534 -5.71 21.50 1.52
N LEU A 535 -6.14 22.22 0.49
CA LEU A 535 -6.40 21.66 -0.83
C LEU A 535 -5.33 22.10 -1.83
N PHE A 536 -4.73 21.13 -2.50
CA PHE A 536 -3.85 21.30 -3.66
C PHE A 536 -4.58 20.87 -4.92
N SER A 537 -4.85 21.81 -5.82
CA SER A 537 -5.51 21.54 -7.10
C SER A 537 -4.50 21.70 -8.25
N TRP A 538 -4.11 20.58 -8.85
CA TRP A 538 -3.17 20.51 -9.97
C TRP A 538 -3.91 20.61 -11.29
N GLY A 539 -3.44 21.45 -12.19
CA GLY A 539 -4.05 21.66 -13.49
C GLY A 539 -3.42 20.87 -14.62
N LEU A 540 -3.98 21.06 -15.83
CA LEU A 540 -3.47 20.45 -17.06
C LEU A 540 -1.99 20.76 -17.32
N PRO A 541 -1.47 22.00 -17.09
CA PRO A 541 -0.05 22.26 -17.26
C PRO A 541 0.86 21.39 -16.39
N ALA A 542 0.45 21.10 -15.16
CA ALA A 542 1.20 20.19 -14.28
C ALA A 542 1.09 18.74 -14.75
N LEU A 543 -0.10 18.31 -15.15
CA LEU A 543 -0.35 16.95 -15.64
C LEU A 543 0.48 16.62 -16.91
N LEU A 544 0.73 17.59 -17.77
CA LEU A 544 1.48 17.40 -19.02
C LEU A 544 2.94 17.85 -18.93
N ASP A 545 3.42 18.31 -17.78
CA ASP A 545 4.82 18.70 -17.62
C ASP A 545 5.70 17.45 -17.46
N PRO A 546 6.66 17.20 -18.34
CA PRO A 546 7.59 16.08 -18.19
C PRO A 546 8.39 16.12 -16.88
N ARG A 547 8.54 17.31 -16.30
CA ARG A 547 9.22 17.50 -15.03
C ARG A 547 8.42 16.94 -13.85
N SER A 548 7.13 16.85 -13.95
CA SER A 548 6.26 16.28 -12.93
C SER A 548 6.25 14.75 -12.88
N MET A 549 6.99 14.08 -13.79
CA MET A 549 7.17 12.63 -13.79
C MET A 549 8.16 12.12 -12.73
N ASP A 550 8.88 13.01 -12.06
CA ASP A 550 9.90 12.63 -11.11
C ASP A 550 9.75 13.41 -9.80
N TYR A 551 9.01 12.82 -8.87
CA TYR A 551 8.84 13.41 -7.56
C TYR A 551 10.09 13.33 -6.67
N ALA A 552 10.77 12.20 -6.71
CA ALA A 552 11.69 11.83 -5.63
C ALA A 552 13.16 12.13 -5.89
N GLY A 553 13.58 12.33 -7.09
CA GLY A 553 15.00 12.13 -7.26
C GLY A 553 15.77 13.02 -8.20
N GLY A 554 15.18 13.88 -8.92
CA GLY A 554 15.90 14.38 -10.06
C GLY A 554 15.77 15.85 -10.40
N TYR A 555 15.15 16.61 -9.57
CA TYR A 555 14.99 18.02 -9.85
C TYR A 555 16.24 18.82 -9.54
N ASP A 556 17.07 19.00 -10.56
CA ASP A 556 18.27 19.88 -10.52
C ASP A 556 17.92 21.37 -10.38
N SER A 557 16.64 21.74 -10.30
CA SER A 557 16.21 23.12 -10.10
C SER A 557 16.15 23.55 -8.63
N GLY A 558 16.49 22.67 -7.69
CA GLY A 558 16.46 22.96 -6.26
C GLY A 558 15.07 23.22 -5.68
N LYS A 559 14.02 22.99 -6.45
CA LYS A 559 12.63 23.14 -6.02
C LYS A 559 11.79 22.07 -6.72
N GLY A 560 11.93 20.82 -6.30
CA GLY A 560 11.07 19.73 -6.77
C GLY A 560 9.60 20.01 -6.46
N LEU A 561 8.70 19.28 -7.12
CA LEU A 561 7.27 19.35 -6.85
C LEU A 561 6.98 19.12 -5.37
N MET A 562 7.75 18.27 -4.70
CA MET A 562 7.69 18.03 -3.27
C MET A 562 8.10 19.25 -2.46
N ASP A 563 9.10 20.03 -2.90
CA ASP A 563 9.46 21.29 -2.23
C ASP A 563 8.36 22.33 -2.35
N MET A 564 7.60 22.31 -3.44
CA MET A 564 6.41 23.17 -3.60
C MET A 564 5.25 22.72 -2.73
N MET A 565 5.15 21.44 -2.43
CA MET A 565 4.17 20.81 -1.53
C MET A 565 4.70 20.70 -0.09
N ALA A 566 5.99 20.78 0.14
CA ALA A 566 6.71 20.60 1.43
C ALA A 566 6.26 21.53 2.55
N THR A 567 5.09 22.07 2.43
CA THR A 567 4.60 23.13 3.28
C THR A 567 3.49 22.71 4.20
N ALA A 568 2.99 21.48 4.11
CA ALA A 568 1.76 21.16 4.75
C ALA A 568 1.75 19.77 5.38
N TYR A 569 2.64 19.56 6.32
CA TYR A 569 2.53 18.42 7.23
C TYR A 569 1.35 18.59 8.16
N THR A 570 0.58 17.54 8.34
CA THR A 570 -0.44 17.46 9.38
C THR A 570 -1.59 18.48 9.27
N SER A 571 -1.77 19.15 8.12
CA SER A 571 -2.94 20.00 7.90
C SER A 571 -4.11 19.27 7.25
N GLY A 572 -4.02 17.95 7.15
CA GLY A 572 -5.07 17.13 6.54
C GLY A 572 -5.20 17.36 5.04
N GLU A 573 -4.07 17.45 4.34
CA GLU A 573 -3.98 17.77 2.92
C GLU A 573 -4.91 16.93 2.06
N ARG A 574 -5.41 17.55 1.00
CA ARG A 574 -6.23 16.92 -0.04
C ARG A 574 -5.73 17.35 -1.40
N ILE A 575 -5.77 16.45 -2.33
CA ILE A 575 -5.42 16.76 -3.72
C ILE A 575 -6.62 16.60 -4.66
N VAL A 576 -6.59 17.40 -5.70
CA VAL A 576 -7.41 17.28 -6.91
C VAL A 576 -6.49 17.43 -8.11
N ILE A 577 -6.71 16.63 -9.14
CA ILE A 577 -6.09 16.82 -10.45
C ILE A 577 -7.20 17.13 -11.43
N ASP A 578 -7.27 18.39 -11.84
CA ASP A 578 -8.33 18.91 -12.71
C ASP A 578 -7.76 19.31 -14.10
N PRO A 579 -7.94 18.45 -15.11
CA PRO A 579 -7.49 18.77 -16.48
C PRO A 579 -8.16 20.01 -17.10
N ALA A 580 -9.26 20.51 -16.53
CA ALA A 580 -9.89 21.74 -17.00
C ALA A 580 -9.22 23.00 -16.43
N GLN A 581 -8.45 22.87 -15.35
CA GLN A 581 -7.72 23.99 -14.76
C GLN A 581 -6.54 24.40 -15.61
N LYS A 582 -6.44 25.72 -15.88
CA LYS A 582 -5.36 26.31 -16.69
C LYS A 582 -4.10 26.67 -15.89
N GLU A 583 -4.24 26.90 -14.61
CA GLU A 583 -3.11 27.15 -13.73
C GLU A 583 -2.40 25.85 -13.40
N PHE A 584 -1.09 25.96 -13.16
CA PHE A 584 -0.25 24.80 -12.80
C PHE A 584 -0.70 24.21 -11.48
N LEU A 585 -0.84 25.04 -10.44
CA LEU A 585 -1.28 24.66 -9.09
C LEU A 585 -2.10 25.79 -8.46
N LYS A 586 -3.23 25.43 -7.87
CA LYS A 586 -3.98 26.28 -6.93
C LYS A 586 -3.94 25.68 -5.54
N THR A 587 -3.69 26.51 -4.55
CA THR A 587 -3.72 26.10 -3.14
C THR A 587 -4.79 26.87 -2.40
N SER A 588 -5.58 26.19 -1.59
CA SER A 588 -6.59 26.80 -0.72
C SER A 588 -6.60 26.14 0.66
N GLY A 589 -7.02 26.89 1.68
CA GLY A 589 -6.97 26.45 3.06
C GLY A 589 -5.70 26.93 3.79
N PRO A 590 -5.54 26.53 5.05
CA PRO A 590 -4.39 26.93 5.85
C PRO A 590 -3.14 26.21 5.35
N VAL A 591 -2.23 26.94 4.75
CA VAL A 591 -0.92 26.41 4.38
C VAL A 591 0.03 26.62 5.55
N THR A 592 0.27 25.59 6.31
CA THR A 592 1.32 25.62 7.33
C THR A 592 2.65 25.30 6.62
N ARG A 593 3.44 26.33 6.36
CA ARG A 593 4.77 26.11 5.76
C ARG A 593 5.68 25.44 6.77
N TRP A 594 6.19 24.30 6.41
CA TRP A 594 7.28 23.66 7.09
C TRP A 594 8.57 24.43 6.79
N ASN A 595 8.99 25.25 7.71
CA ASN A 595 10.25 26.00 7.58
C ASN A 595 11.42 25.31 8.31
N GLY A 596 11.40 24.00 8.41
CA GLY A 596 12.35 23.23 9.20
C GLY A 596 11.91 23.07 10.66
N PHE A 597 12.55 22.16 11.36
CA PHE A 597 12.26 21.67 12.71
C PHE A 597 12.04 22.71 13.81
N GLU A 598 12.63 23.87 13.65
CA GLU A 598 12.85 24.76 14.80
C GLU A 598 11.69 25.69 15.09
N LYS A 599 10.73 25.85 14.20
CA LYS A 599 9.78 26.96 14.28
C LYS A 599 8.30 26.58 14.45
N SER A 600 7.92 25.33 14.34
CA SER A 600 6.51 24.94 14.34
C SER A 600 6.13 23.79 15.27
N SER A 601 6.97 23.50 16.26
CA SER A 601 6.67 22.49 17.27
C SER A 601 6.03 23.14 18.49
N PRO A 602 4.98 22.57 19.09
CA PRO A 602 4.25 21.41 18.64
C PRO A 602 3.25 21.71 17.50
N LEU A 603 3.02 20.72 16.61
CA LEU A 603 2.05 20.81 15.53
C LEU A 603 0.73 20.18 15.95
N ARG A 604 -0.36 20.93 15.84
CA ARG A 604 -1.72 20.48 16.13
C ARG A 604 -2.63 20.74 14.93
N ALA A 605 -2.66 19.83 13.98
CA ALA A 605 -3.58 19.92 12.84
C ALA A 605 -4.98 19.39 13.17
N SER A 606 -5.07 18.48 14.14
CA SER A 606 -6.30 17.97 14.72
C SER A 606 -6.41 18.44 16.18
N PRO A 607 -7.61 18.62 16.72
CA PRO A 607 -7.80 18.95 18.14
C PRO A 607 -7.25 17.84 19.06
N ASP A 608 -7.15 16.61 18.58
CA ASP A 608 -6.89 15.42 19.38
C ASP A 608 -5.48 14.84 19.15
N VAL A 609 -4.71 15.38 18.21
CA VAL A 609 -3.39 14.86 17.86
C VAL A 609 -2.34 15.96 17.90
N GLU A 610 -1.25 15.71 18.59
CA GLU A 610 -0.09 16.58 18.66
C GLU A 610 1.16 15.86 18.19
N PHE A 611 1.91 16.49 17.28
CA PHE A 611 3.27 16.12 16.97
C PHE A 611 4.23 17.14 17.57
N ASP A 612 5.17 16.71 18.40
CA ASP A 612 6.25 17.54 18.90
C ASP A 612 7.60 16.94 18.50
N TYR A 613 8.13 17.42 17.39
CA TYR A 613 9.41 16.96 16.89
C TYR A 613 10.59 17.48 17.71
N GLN A 614 10.45 18.59 18.43
CA GLN A 614 11.50 19.09 19.32
C GLN A 614 11.61 18.24 20.58
N ARG A 615 10.47 17.81 21.12
CA ARG A 615 10.40 16.90 22.27
C ARG A 615 10.40 15.43 21.88
N GLY A 616 10.33 15.12 20.59
CA GLY A 616 10.33 13.74 20.08
C GLY A 616 9.15 12.92 20.54
N HIS A 617 7.91 13.40 20.35
CA HIS A 617 6.71 12.60 20.65
C HIS A 617 5.52 12.85 19.73
N VAL A 618 4.65 11.86 19.68
CA VAL A 618 3.26 11.97 19.21
C VAL A 618 2.34 11.71 20.38
N LEU A 619 1.36 12.59 20.59
CA LEU A 619 0.38 12.50 21.65
C LEU A 619 -1.03 12.53 21.07
N PHE A 620 -1.88 11.62 21.56
CA PHE A 620 -3.32 11.61 21.30
C PHE A 620 -4.08 11.82 22.60
N ASP A 621 -5.10 12.66 22.55
CA ASP A 621 -5.88 13.04 23.70
C ASP A 621 -7.33 13.32 23.32
N ALA A 622 -8.17 12.31 23.40
CA ALA A 622 -9.57 12.32 23.02
C ALA A 622 -10.43 11.55 24.06
N PRO A 623 -11.76 11.69 24.05
CA PRO A 623 -12.62 11.02 25.03
C PRO A 623 -12.48 9.49 25.11
N GLY A 624 -12.19 8.84 23.98
CA GLY A 624 -11.99 7.39 23.86
C GLY A 624 -10.53 6.95 23.87
N LEU A 625 -9.56 7.89 24.10
CA LEU A 625 -8.17 7.65 23.81
C LEU A 625 -7.22 8.51 24.66
N ALA A 626 -6.18 7.88 25.19
CA ALA A 626 -4.97 8.54 25.68
C ALA A 626 -3.77 7.78 25.13
N SER A 627 -2.92 8.40 24.32
CA SER A 627 -1.74 7.73 23.77
C SER A 627 -0.55 8.68 23.69
N TYR A 628 0.61 8.14 23.97
CA TYR A 628 1.90 8.83 23.90
C TYR A 628 2.94 7.88 23.34
N THR A 629 3.71 8.33 22.34
CA THR A 629 4.91 7.64 21.91
C THR A 629 6.05 8.62 21.75
N GLY A 630 7.18 8.34 22.40
CA GLY A 630 8.33 9.24 22.40
C GLY A 630 9.26 9.05 23.60
N PHE A 631 10.11 10.05 23.84
CA PHE A 631 11.16 10.02 24.86
C PHE A 631 10.73 10.74 26.14
N LEU A 632 10.66 10.04 27.26
CA LEU A 632 10.23 10.62 28.54
C LEU A 632 11.35 11.37 29.29
N GLY A 633 12.59 10.89 29.21
CA GLY A 633 13.69 11.40 30.02
C GLY A 633 14.49 12.55 29.42
N GLN A 634 14.54 12.63 28.10
CA GLN A 634 15.39 13.61 27.40
C GLN A 634 14.88 15.05 27.56
N TYR A 635 13.61 15.22 27.92
CA TYR A 635 12.93 16.52 27.99
C TYR A 635 12.30 16.80 29.37
N GLY A 636 12.73 16.07 30.40
CA GLY A 636 12.36 16.36 31.80
C GLY A 636 10.97 15.92 32.25
N ALA A 637 10.24 15.15 31.44
CA ALA A 637 8.93 14.66 31.82
C ALA A 637 9.06 13.30 32.53
N GLU A 638 8.74 13.24 33.83
CA GLU A 638 8.60 11.97 34.57
C GLU A 638 7.19 11.39 34.47
N ALA A 639 6.24 12.18 33.99
CA ALA A 639 4.85 11.80 33.81
C ALA A 639 4.26 12.42 32.54
N VAL A 640 3.31 11.75 31.92
CA VAL A 640 2.50 12.28 30.84
C VAL A 640 1.09 12.51 31.34
N ALA A 641 0.61 13.75 31.30
CA ALA A 641 -0.75 14.13 31.66
C ALA A 641 -1.56 14.48 30.40
N PHE A 642 -2.77 13.90 30.30
CA PHE A 642 -3.69 14.13 29.20
C PHE A 642 -4.81 15.07 29.64
N ARG A 643 -5.36 15.85 28.70
CA ARG A 643 -6.45 16.81 28.98
C ARG A 643 -7.71 16.14 29.52
N ASN A 644 -7.94 14.89 29.16
CA ASN A 644 -9.06 14.08 29.64
C ASN A 644 -8.87 13.59 31.09
N GLY A 645 -7.80 14.04 31.79
CA GLY A 645 -7.52 13.71 33.18
C GLY A 645 -6.89 12.33 33.39
N ILE A 646 -6.41 11.71 32.33
CA ILE A 646 -5.59 10.48 32.41
C ILE A 646 -4.15 10.88 32.66
N GLU A 647 -3.42 10.09 33.43
CA GLU A 647 -2.01 10.31 33.71
C GLU A 647 -1.24 8.98 33.65
N LEU A 648 -0.07 9.02 33.02
CA LEU A 648 0.92 7.96 33.04
C LEU A 648 2.06 8.40 33.97
N ARG A 649 2.32 7.68 35.05
CA ARG A 649 3.29 8.00 36.08
C ARG A 649 4.22 6.84 36.40
N ASP A 650 5.29 7.10 37.13
CA ASP A 650 6.23 6.10 37.62
C ASP A 650 6.77 5.17 36.53
N VAL A 651 7.03 5.71 35.35
CA VAL A 651 7.47 4.92 34.21
C VAL A 651 8.87 4.36 34.43
N THR A 652 8.97 3.05 34.41
CA THR A 652 10.21 2.30 34.62
C THR A 652 10.52 1.42 33.42
N HIS A 653 11.80 1.32 33.05
CA HIS A 653 12.26 0.44 31.98
C HIS A 653 13.16 -0.64 32.57
N ARG A 654 12.97 -1.87 32.11
CA ARG A 654 13.81 -3.01 32.46
C ARG A 654 14.34 -3.68 31.18
N ASP A 655 15.61 -3.44 30.93
CA ASP A 655 16.29 -4.08 29.81
C ASP A 655 16.61 -5.55 30.15
N PRO A 656 16.44 -6.47 29.19
CA PRO A 656 16.86 -7.86 29.38
C PRO A 656 18.40 -7.93 29.34
N PRO A 657 19.00 -8.92 30.02
CA PRO A 657 20.42 -9.18 29.92
C PRO A 657 20.82 -9.41 28.46
N GLY A 658 21.90 -8.75 28.02
CA GLY A 658 22.40 -8.87 26.66
C GLY A 658 21.64 -8.04 25.63
N ALA A 659 20.78 -7.12 26.04
CA ALA A 659 20.17 -6.16 25.12
C ALA A 659 21.26 -5.37 24.38
N PRO A 660 21.24 -5.35 23.04
CA PRO A 660 22.29 -4.68 22.24
C PRO A 660 22.27 -3.15 22.44
N PHE A 661 21.09 -2.63 22.75
CA PHE A 661 20.85 -1.21 22.95
C PHE A 661 19.91 -1.04 24.16
N PRO A 662 20.45 -0.65 25.32
CA PRO A 662 19.63 -0.44 26.50
C PRO A 662 18.58 0.66 26.22
N GLY A 663 17.32 0.28 26.07
CA GLY A 663 16.22 1.22 25.83
C GLY A 663 15.91 2.09 27.05
N GLY A 664 16.30 1.60 28.26
CA GLY A 664 16.12 2.31 29.50
C GLY A 664 16.85 3.65 29.61
N ALA A 665 18.02 3.78 28.98
CA ALA A 665 18.81 5.02 29.04
C ALA A 665 18.14 6.22 28.36
N GLU A 666 17.40 5.96 27.25
CA GLU A 666 16.69 7.02 26.50
C GLU A 666 15.24 7.15 26.95
N ARG A 667 14.74 6.21 27.74
CA ARG A 667 13.35 6.16 28.25
C ARG A 667 12.31 6.31 27.14
N TYR A 668 12.58 5.71 25.94
CA TYR A 668 11.59 5.62 24.89
C TYR A 668 10.40 4.78 25.36
N THR A 669 9.20 5.35 25.26
CA THR A 669 7.97 4.74 25.74
C THR A 669 6.87 4.91 24.72
N SER A 670 6.18 3.84 24.41
CA SER A 670 4.94 3.86 23.64
C SER A 670 3.80 3.35 24.54
N PHE A 671 2.86 4.23 24.83
CA PHE A 671 1.68 4.00 25.66
C PHE A 671 0.42 4.30 24.85
N THR A 672 -0.55 3.41 24.92
CA THR A 672 -1.89 3.63 24.37
C THR A 672 -2.91 3.02 25.30
N LEU A 673 -3.88 3.81 25.74
CA LEU A 673 -5.15 3.37 26.35
C LEU A 673 -6.26 3.80 25.38
N ALA A 674 -6.88 2.82 24.72
CA ALA A 674 -7.85 3.07 23.65
C ALA A 674 -9.12 2.20 23.83
N SER A 675 -10.27 2.82 23.59
CA SER A 675 -11.55 2.12 23.44
C SER A 675 -11.52 1.20 22.21
N GLU A 676 -11.99 -0.04 22.36
CA GLU A 676 -12.12 -1.00 21.24
C GLU A 676 -13.56 -1.11 20.71
N ASP A 677 -14.46 -0.21 21.10
CA ASP A 677 -15.84 -0.15 20.61
C ASP A 677 -16.28 1.26 20.17
N GLY A 678 -15.35 2.22 20.08
CA GLY A 678 -15.59 3.57 19.56
C GLY A 678 -16.25 4.54 20.54
N ARG A 679 -16.51 4.13 21.78
CA ARG A 679 -17.13 4.96 22.81
C ARG A 679 -16.09 5.70 23.64
N PRO A 680 -16.47 6.79 24.33
CA PRO A 680 -15.62 7.36 25.36
C PRO A 680 -15.20 6.32 26.42
N LEU A 681 -13.99 6.42 26.94
CA LEU A 681 -13.44 5.44 27.91
C LEU A 681 -14.35 5.21 29.13
N GLY A 682 -15.08 6.24 29.58
CA GLY A 682 -16.05 6.11 30.67
C GLY A 682 -17.29 5.27 30.33
N GLU A 683 -17.56 5.02 29.05
CA GLU A 683 -18.76 4.34 28.54
C GLU A 683 -18.43 3.07 27.73
N CYS A 684 -17.16 2.86 27.37
CA CYS A 684 -16.77 1.73 26.55
C CYS A 684 -16.94 0.41 27.31
N ARG A 685 -17.26 -0.64 26.57
CA ARG A 685 -17.36 -2.01 27.09
C ARG A 685 -16.01 -2.72 27.07
N GLN A 686 -15.14 -2.33 26.13
CA GLN A 686 -13.82 -2.91 25.94
C GLN A 686 -12.81 -1.81 25.66
N ALA A 687 -11.63 -1.95 26.24
CA ALA A 687 -10.50 -1.11 25.96
C ALA A 687 -9.20 -1.92 26.06
N VAL A 688 -8.15 -1.40 25.44
CA VAL A 688 -6.82 -2.00 25.47
C VAL A 688 -5.79 -1.01 26.00
N ILE A 689 -4.83 -1.52 26.79
CA ILE A 689 -3.60 -0.81 27.11
C ILE A 689 -2.45 -1.54 26.43
N ALA A 690 -1.70 -0.84 25.60
CA ALA A 690 -0.38 -1.23 25.12
C ALA A 690 0.67 -0.32 25.77
N LEU A 691 1.67 -0.92 26.43
CA LEU A 691 2.75 -0.18 27.07
C LEU A 691 4.07 -0.90 26.78
N VAL A 692 4.84 -0.37 25.83
CA VAL A 692 6.01 -1.03 25.25
C VAL A 692 7.16 -0.06 25.00
N SER A 693 8.35 -0.60 24.70
CA SER A 693 9.53 0.18 24.36
C SER A 693 10.27 -0.43 23.15
N ALA A 694 11.27 -1.28 23.37
CA ALA A 694 12.16 -1.78 22.34
C ALA A 694 12.23 -3.31 22.30
N ALA A 695 12.51 -3.87 21.10
CA ALA A 695 12.74 -5.29 20.92
C ALA A 695 13.88 -5.54 19.92
N PHE A 696 14.69 -6.58 20.16
CA PHE A 696 15.78 -7.02 19.30
C PHE A 696 15.96 -8.54 19.38
N ASN A 697 16.55 -9.12 18.36
CA ASN A 697 17.02 -10.50 18.45
C ASN A 697 18.23 -10.60 19.38
N THR A 698 18.37 -11.73 20.05
CA THR A 698 19.56 -12.08 20.82
C THR A 698 20.78 -12.05 19.91
N GLY A 699 21.84 -11.38 20.34
CA GLY A 699 23.08 -11.27 19.58
C GLY A 699 23.09 -10.25 18.44
N THR A 700 22.04 -9.42 18.31
CA THR A 700 22.05 -8.27 17.42
C THR A 700 23.27 -7.36 17.73
N LYS A 701 24.05 -7.02 16.70
CA LYS A 701 25.21 -6.12 16.81
C LYS A 701 25.24 -5.15 15.65
N VAL A 702 25.78 -3.97 15.91
CA VAL A 702 26.01 -2.93 14.91
C VAL A 702 27.45 -2.47 14.99
N GLU A 703 28.14 -2.51 13.87
CA GLU A 703 29.53 -2.10 13.76
C GLU A 703 29.65 -0.94 12.76
N THR A 704 30.25 0.16 13.17
CA THR A 704 30.56 1.26 12.25
C THR A 704 31.86 0.93 11.51
N GLN A 705 31.80 0.87 10.19
CA GLN A 705 32.94 0.62 9.32
C GLN A 705 33.82 1.88 9.17
N ALA A 706 35.04 1.70 8.68
CA ALA A 706 35.98 2.79 8.48
C ALA A 706 35.49 3.89 7.51
N ASP A 707 34.70 3.49 6.51
CA ASP A 707 34.00 4.42 5.62
C ASP A 707 32.75 5.04 6.27
N GLY A 708 32.43 4.59 7.55
CA GLY A 708 31.33 4.92 8.45
C GLY A 708 29.99 4.34 8.00
N SER A 709 29.94 3.45 7.02
CA SER A 709 28.79 2.58 6.80
C SER A 709 28.57 1.71 8.03
N LEU A 710 27.37 1.17 8.20
CA LEU A 710 27.03 0.30 9.31
C LEU A 710 26.93 -1.13 8.81
N LYS A 711 27.61 -2.03 9.50
CA LYS A 711 27.48 -3.46 9.33
C LYS A 711 26.64 -4.03 10.45
N TRP A 712 25.68 -4.83 10.11
CA TRP A 712 24.73 -5.43 11.03
C TRP A 712 24.97 -6.93 11.16
N ASN A 713 24.84 -7.41 12.40
CA ASN A 713 24.52 -8.80 12.69
C ASN A 713 23.13 -8.80 13.33
N TRP A 714 22.18 -9.41 12.66
CA TRP A 714 20.78 -9.40 13.08
C TRP A 714 20.47 -10.29 14.29
N GLY A 715 21.41 -11.11 14.70
CA GLY A 715 21.16 -12.08 15.75
C GLY A 715 20.15 -13.14 15.35
N ALA A 716 19.58 -13.78 16.35
CA ALA A 716 18.57 -14.84 16.19
C ALA A 716 17.60 -14.87 17.38
N ALA A 717 16.57 -15.72 17.29
CA ALA A 717 15.70 -15.99 18.43
C ALA A 717 16.50 -16.41 19.69
N PRO A 718 16.01 -16.12 20.88
CA PRO A 718 14.76 -15.42 21.20
C PRO A 718 14.84 -13.91 21.05
N VAL A 719 13.68 -13.28 20.88
CA VAL A 719 13.56 -11.82 20.91
C VAL A 719 13.75 -11.29 22.32
N LEU A 720 14.63 -10.31 22.48
CA LEU A 720 14.87 -9.58 23.72
C LEU A 720 13.97 -8.33 23.75
N VAL A 721 13.19 -8.14 24.80
CA VAL A 721 12.22 -7.04 24.91
C VAL A 721 12.52 -6.20 26.13
N THR A 722 12.70 -4.90 25.95
CA THR A 722 12.71 -3.93 27.07
C THR A 722 11.32 -3.82 27.64
N ARG A 723 11.12 -4.26 28.88
CA ARG A 723 9.84 -4.20 29.57
C ARG A 723 9.62 -2.83 30.19
N VAL A 724 8.37 -2.35 30.09
CA VAL A 724 7.97 -1.07 30.66
C VAL A 724 6.94 -1.31 31.74
N GLY A 725 7.15 -0.70 32.90
CA GLY A 725 6.18 -0.62 33.96
C GLY A 725 5.73 0.81 34.20
N ALA A 726 4.49 1.01 34.61
CA ALA A 726 3.95 2.32 34.93
C ALA A 726 2.71 2.22 35.83
N THR A 727 2.38 3.34 36.46
CA THR A 727 1.10 3.59 37.12
C THR A 727 0.22 4.42 36.20
N ILE A 728 -0.93 3.89 35.78
CA ILE A 728 -1.94 4.56 34.98
C ILE A 728 -3.04 5.03 35.89
N HIS A 729 -3.30 6.33 35.96
CA HIS A 729 -4.40 6.92 36.69
C HIS A 729 -5.46 7.40 35.70
N ALA A 730 -6.59 6.70 35.62
CA ALA A 730 -7.66 6.95 34.68
C ALA A 730 -9.03 6.61 35.34
N LYS A 731 -9.71 7.63 35.90
CA LYS A 731 -11.02 7.43 36.53
C LYS A 731 -12.06 6.81 35.61
N GLN A 732 -11.90 7.00 34.31
CA GLN A 732 -12.79 6.50 33.26
C GLN A 732 -12.82 4.96 33.19
N ILE A 733 -11.76 4.28 33.63
CA ILE A 733 -11.68 2.81 33.63
C ILE A 733 -11.96 2.19 35.00
N ALA A 734 -12.32 3.00 36.02
CA ALA A 734 -12.65 2.49 37.32
C ALA A 734 -13.77 1.42 37.28
N GLY A 735 -13.59 0.33 37.97
CA GLY A 735 -14.53 -0.80 38.02
C GLY A 735 -14.46 -1.75 36.80
N MET A 736 -13.64 -1.46 35.77
CA MET A 736 -13.41 -2.42 34.69
C MET A 736 -12.58 -3.61 35.19
N ARG A 737 -12.93 -4.80 34.74
CA ARG A 737 -12.07 -5.98 34.91
C ARG A 737 -10.89 -5.86 33.92
N TYR A 738 -9.70 -6.26 34.36
CA TYR A 738 -8.53 -6.28 33.53
C TYR A 738 -7.86 -7.65 33.49
N ARG A 739 -7.21 -7.94 32.38
CA ARG A 739 -6.34 -9.10 32.17
C ARG A 739 -5.05 -8.62 31.48
N MET A 740 -3.93 -8.78 32.16
CA MET A 740 -2.60 -8.59 31.60
C MET A 740 -2.15 -9.92 31.01
N ILE A 741 -1.86 -9.92 29.73
CA ILE A 741 -1.49 -11.14 28.98
C ILE A 741 -0.09 -11.01 28.38
N ASP A 742 0.60 -12.16 28.25
CA ASP A 742 1.86 -12.22 27.52
C ASP A 742 1.63 -12.35 26.00
N PHE A 743 2.71 -12.36 25.22
CA PHE A 743 2.63 -12.46 23.75
C PHE A 743 2.05 -13.79 23.26
N ASN A 744 2.11 -14.87 24.06
CA ASN A 744 1.40 -16.13 23.83
C ASN A 744 -0.02 -16.15 24.41
N GLU A 745 -0.54 -14.97 24.83
CA GLU A 745 -1.89 -14.75 25.32
C GLU A 745 -2.23 -15.44 26.65
N ARG A 746 -1.22 -15.85 27.41
CA ARG A 746 -1.42 -16.37 28.75
C ARG A 746 -1.68 -15.24 29.75
N VAL A 747 -2.64 -15.42 30.63
CA VAL A 747 -2.95 -14.46 31.68
C VAL A 747 -1.85 -14.46 32.73
N LEU A 748 -1.24 -13.29 32.93
CA LEU A 748 -0.18 -13.07 33.92
C LEU A 748 -0.73 -12.46 35.22
N VAL A 749 -1.69 -11.56 35.09
CA VAL A 749 -2.37 -10.86 36.15
C VAL A 749 -3.79 -10.56 35.72
N GLU A 750 -4.74 -10.71 36.60
CA GLU A 750 -6.13 -10.28 36.40
C GLU A 750 -6.71 -9.65 37.67
N GLY A 751 -7.72 -8.81 37.49
CA GLY A 751 -8.35 -8.12 38.62
C GLY A 751 -9.39 -7.11 38.17
N THR A 752 -9.73 -6.20 39.06
CA THR A 752 -10.63 -5.08 38.80
C THR A 752 -9.92 -3.78 39.15
N VAL A 753 -10.04 -2.77 38.28
CA VAL A 753 -9.50 -1.43 38.52
C VAL A 753 -10.24 -0.80 39.69
N GLY A 754 -9.50 -0.29 40.67
CA GLY A 754 -10.06 0.32 41.87
C GLY A 754 -10.93 1.56 41.58
N PRO A 755 -11.70 2.02 42.55
CA PRO A 755 -12.59 3.20 42.36
C PRO A 755 -11.81 4.49 42.13
N ASP A 756 -10.54 4.54 42.49
CA ASP A 756 -9.62 5.63 42.20
C ASP A 756 -9.16 5.67 40.74
N GLY A 757 -9.43 4.61 39.97
CA GLY A 757 -9.01 4.49 38.56
C GLY A 757 -7.52 4.18 38.42
N MET A 758 -6.86 3.69 39.45
CA MET A 758 -5.43 3.35 39.39
C MET A 758 -5.23 1.93 38.85
N LEU A 759 -4.35 1.77 37.89
CA LEU A 759 -3.89 0.48 37.37
C LEU A 759 -2.36 0.50 37.25
N ARG A 760 -1.70 -0.48 37.89
CA ARG A 760 -0.25 -0.63 37.76
C ARG A 760 0.10 -1.74 36.76
N VAL A 761 0.89 -1.42 35.75
CA VAL A 761 1.52 -2.38 34.84
C VAL A 761 2.93 -2.66 35.35
N PRO A 762 3.28 -3.93 35.68
CA PRO A 762 4.60 -4.26 36.23
C PRO A 762 5.66 -4.44 35.14
N ALA A 763 6.89 -3.93 35.39
CA ALA A 763 8.04 -4.14 34.47
C ALA A 763 8.74 -5.49 34.66
N ASP A 764 8.43 -6.23 35.72
CA ASP A 764 9.03 -7.54 36.02
C ASP A 764 8.27 -8.72 35.41
N LYS A 765 7.15 -8.45 34.72
CA LYS A 765 6.36 -9.45 34.00
C LYS A 765 6.37 -9.18 32.48
N PRO A 766 6.30 -10.21 31.63
CA PRO A 766 6.28 -10.07 30.17
C PRO A 766 4.89 -9.68 29.67
N VAL A 767 4.34 -8.55 30.15
CA VAL A 767 3.05 -8.05 29.70
C VAL A 767 3.16 -7.58 28.25
N TRP A 768 2.37 -8.19 27.38
CA TRP A 768 2.21 -7.75 25.98
C TRP A 768 1.18 -6.63 25.89
N VAL A 769 -0.04 -6.91 26.35
CA VAL A 769 -1.13 -5.93 26.45
C VAL A 769 -1.98 -6.18 27.68
N THR A 770 -2.72 -5.15 28.11
CA THR A 770 -3.75 -5.27 29.14
C THR A 770 -5.12 -5.07 28.51
N GLU A 771 -5.98 -6.05 28.62
CA GLU A 771 -7.36 -6.01 28.17
C GLU A 771 -8.27 -5.54 29.29
N LEU A 772 -9.17 -4.60 29.00
CA LEU A 772 -10.14 -4.03 29.92
C LEU A 772 -11.56 -4.35 29.45
N MET A 773 -12.43 -4.78 30.36
CA MET A 773 -13.81 -5.18 30.08
C MET A 773 -14.76 -4.70 31.18
N ARG A 774 -15.92 -4.12 30.80
CA ARG A 774 -17.02 -3.80 31.71
C ARG A 774 -17.98 -4.99 31.88
#